data_b8b071deb0ccc7ceba972f659a7d6374
#
_entry.id   b8b071deb0ccc7ceba972f659a7d6374
#
_cell.length_a   1.000
_cell.length_b   1.000
_cell.length_c   1.000
_cell.angle_alpha   90.00
_cell.angle_beta   90.00
_cell.angle_gamma   90.00
#
_symmetry.space_group_name_H-M   'P 1'
#
loop_
_entity.id
_entity.type
_entity.pdbx_description
1 polymer ?
#
loop_
_entity_poly.entity_id
_entity_poly.type
_entity_poly.pdbx_seq_one_letter_code
_entity_poly.pdbx_strand_id
1 'polypeptide(L)'
;MHRFFLLLVLPLLACTAASLFAQQVPGTQPAPIDSFEVVGASRVPASFIISATGLVLQQRPSPRDIQKAIAAIYRSGGFDDVRIDTRIQDGKNILIITVVERPLLASWTVLGASKIPLGTVRDQVKLLVNRPVDRVAIAHGEYAIDSLYRNRGFYSAIVTVKAVTAYDGRVDVTYTIVEGGRVAIAMVEIEGEKGVYDDDDIVKHMATQPEGFWWWEKGTYDEDVLEADIRERLPAWYASRGYIDFQVVDDSLIPDETRAKATLRLTVDEGPLYTVGVFDMIGNRQYATDELMQYYPFGPVAPGGAPRVKIAFNRAAWEKATEAVQSLYANTGYIYAQVVPEEIRKTGPDGQPVVELRWNIREGNVVTVNKINIIGNDVTHERVIREAVVLYPGQVFSRDALVRSYQNVANLGFFQQPMPPPDVDPSETHTEVDITFRVEEKHTGNINFGASLGQGTGIGGFIGLEEPNLFGQGKRGKLQWQFGRNIQDLNLSYTDPNIKETRVSGTLSVFDSRARFVVGDLGRRRQAGGFLQFGFPLLRARYTRLFVNYGLQRISYSGGSISLRARFSCFQCTRSTLGASIVRDTRVGLPFATSGTFLTFAGELNGGLLGGTGDFQKFDAEARFYAPLGVLGGSPGQLGGGGVPIVLAFIARSGFIFGDAGPFFTELYAMGGVQFGLPLRGYPEFSITPNGYDPLAATNRASPNAFGKSAAAFNVSLGARVSQFLYLNLFIDAGNNYRSVAQWDPTRLMRGAGFGVAVVSPLGPIGIDLGYGFDRVNLQLQPNPGWQLHFRLGNFF
;
A
#
# COMPACT_ATOMS: atom_id res chain seq x y z
N MET A 1 -18.75 30.89 54.61
CA MET A 1 -19.26 30.75 55.98
C MET A 1 -18.54 29.57 56.63
N HIS A 2 -17.84 29.91 57.79
CA HIS A 2 -17.31 29.04 58.83
C HIS A 2 -16.18 28.05 58.41
N ARG A 3 -14.90 28.40 58.64
CA ARG A 3 -14.15 28.53 59.94
C ARG A 3 -14.30 27.27 60.81
N PHE A 4 -13.17 26.50 60.92
CA PHE A 4 -12.66 26.21 62.27
C PHE A 4 -11.14 25.91 62.23
N PHE A 5 -10.44 26.75 62.94
CA PHE A 5 -9.10 26.65 63.50
C PHE A 5 -9.04 25.59 64.58
N LEU A 6 -7.98 24.81 64.67
CA LEU A 6 -7.50 24.34 65.96
C LEU A 6 -5.98 24.27 65.98
N LEU A 7 -5.44 25.15 66.76
CA LEU A 7 -4.09 25.16 67.30
C LEU A 7 -3.86 23.91 68.20
N LEU A 8 -2.66 23.32 68.12
CA LEU A 8 -2.16 22.47 69.19
C LEU A 8 -0.72 22.86 69.52
N VAL A 9 -0.63 23.37 70.68
CA VAL A 9 0.39 23.73 71.64
C VAL A 9 1.58 22.79 71.70
N LEU A 10 2.79 23.37 71.53
CA LEU A 10 4.06 22.80 71.99
C LEU A 10 4.10 22.79 73.54
N PRO A 11 4.68 21.73 74.15
CA PRO A 11 5.42 21.89 75.38
C PRO A 11 6.94 21.83 75.13
N LEU A 12 7.58 22.95 75.43
CA LEU A 12 9.00 22.99 75.76
C LEU A 12 9.22 22.14 77.02
N LEU A 13 9.99 21.06 76.87
CA LEU A 13 10.64 20.45 78.01
C LEU A 13 12.13 20.53 77.81
N ALA A 14 12.72 21.39 78.58
CA ALA A 14 14.16 21.41 78.80
C ALA A 14 14.59 20.05 79.36
N CYS A 15 15.32 19.28 78.61
CA CYS A 15 16.06 18.14 79.14
C CYS A 15 17.55 18.49 79.18
N THR A 16 17.99 18.66 80.37
CA THR A 16 19.39 18.81 80.84
C THR A 16 20.30 17.88 80.08
N ALA A 17 21.40 18.44 79.59
CA ALA A 17 22.54 17.71 79.05
C ALA A 17 23.14 16.83 80.16
N ALA A 18 22.74 15.57 80.16
CA ALA A 18 23.53 14.52 80.77
C ALA A 18 24.56 14.09 79.75
N SER A 19 25.78 14.55 79.91
CA SER A 19 26.98 14.04 79.25
C SER A 19 27.10 12.55 79.56
N LEU A 20 26.54 11.70 78.72
CA LEU A 20 26.92 10.29 78.67
C LEU A 20 28.33 10.27 78.11
N PHE A 21 29.23 10.11 78.98
CA PHE A 21 30.53 9.58 78.66
C PHE A 21 30.31 8.21 78.01
N ALA A 22 30.32 8.23 76.68
CA ALA A 22 30.60 6.96 75.98
C ALA A 22 31.93 6.51 76.44
N GLN A 23 31.94 5.45 77.30
CA GLN A 23 33.10 4.66 77.52
C GLN A 23 33.60 4.19 76.16
N GLN A 24 34.64 4.86 75.69
CA GLN A 24 35.51 4.26 74.66
C GLN A 24 36.01 2.99 75.26
N VAL A 25 35.46 1.85 74.91
CA VAL A 25 36.12 0.58 74.92
C VAL A 25 37.46 0.82 74.26
N PRO A 26 38.62 0.50 74.85
CA PRO A 26 39.90 0.66 74.22
C PRO A 26 39.82 -0.09 72.90
N GLY A 27 39.75 0.65 71.80
CA GLY A 27 39.76 0.06 70.48
C GLY A 27 41.10 -0.70 70.37
N THR A 28 41.02 -1.99 70.43
CA THR A 28 42.06 -2.85 69.91
C THR A 28 42.22 -2.43 68.46
N GLN A 29 43.29 -1.73 68.16
CA GLN A 29 43.62 -1.41 66.77
C GLN A 29 43.52 -2.71 65.94
N PRO A 30 42.77 -2.74 64.84
CA PRO A 30 42.65 -3.99 64.07
C PRO A 30 44.09 -4.50 63.80
N ALA A 31 44.26 -5.80 63.96
CA ALA A 31 45.55 -6.42 63.68
C ALA A 31 45.89 -6.31 62.20
N PRO A 32 47.13 -6.16 61.78
CA PRO A 32 47.50 -6.17 60.40
C PRO A 32 47.11 -7.50 59.72
N ILE A 33 46.74 -7.44 58.42
CA ILE A 33 46.43 -8.65 57.64
C ILE A 33 47.73 -9.39 57.32
N ASP A 34 47.88 -10.60 57.81
CA ASP A 34 49.07 -11.45 57.52
C ASP A 34 48.85 -12.33 56.29
N SER A 35 47.63 -12.81 56.11
CA SER A 35 47.23 -13.58 54.91
C SER A 35 45.74 -13.48 54.61
N PHE A 36 45.39 -13.84 53.38
CA PHE A 36 43.98 -13.95 52.91
C PHE A 36 43.66 -15.44 52.74
N GLU A 37 42.49 -15.82 53.17
CA GLU A 37 41.90 -17.12 52.89
C GLU A 37 40.55 -16.85 52.18
N VAL A 38 40.34 -17.50 51.04
CA VAL A 38 39.06 -17.39 50.29
C VAL A 38 38.34 -18.72 50.36
N VAL A 39 37.11 -18.70 50.86
CA VAL A 39 36.26 -19.87 51.02
C VAL A 39 35.01 -19.74 50.17
N GLY A 40 34.59 -20.82 49.47
CA GLY A 40 33.38 -20.87 48.67
C GLY A 40 33.58 -20.45 47.22
N ALA A 41 34.79 -20.05 46.85
CA ALA A 41 35.09 -19.75 45.43
C ALA A 41 35.42 -21.08 44.71
N SER A 42 34.65 -21.37 43.64
CA SER A 42 34.88 -22.56 42.84
C SER A 42 35.23 -22.24 41.38
N ARG A 43 34.73 -21.15 40.86
CA ARG A 43 34.88 -20.71 39.46
C ARG A 43 35.72 -19.44 39.33
N VAL A 44 35.58 -18.55 40.33
CA VAL A 44 36.29 -17.28 40.32
C VAL A 44 37.63 -17.49 41.07
N PRO A 45 38.76 -17.19 40.44
CA PRO A 45 40.06 -17.35 41.11
C PRO A 45 40.15 -16.55 42.43
N ALA A 46 40.68 -17.15 43.50
CA ALA A 46 40.82 -16.46 44.76
C ALA A 46 41.63 -15.15 44.65
N SER A 47 42.62 -15.11 43.77
CA SER A 47 43.42 -13.92 43.49
C SER A 47 42.56 -12.75 42.96
N PHE A 48 41.52 -13.03 42.13
CA PHE A 48 40.59 -12.01 41.64
C PHE A 48 39.75 -11.44 42.80
N ILE A 49 39.24 -12.32 43.69
CA ILE A 49 38.41 -11.91 44.81
C ILE A 49 39.23 -11.04 45.77
N ILE A 50 40.46 -11.48 46.07
CA ILE A 50 41.39 -10.72 46.94
C ILE A 50 41.68 -9.35 46.30
N SER A 51 42.02 -9.31 45.03
CA SER A 51 42.29 -8.04 44.33
C SER A 51 41.07 -7.11 44.32
N ALA A 52 39.85 -7.67 44.16
CA ALA A 52 38.58 -6.90 44.17
C ALA A 52 38.31 -6.24 45.53
N THR A 53 38.83 -6.77 46.64
CA THR A 53 38.68 -6.15 47.96
C THR A 53 39.39 -4.81 48.07
N GLY A 54 40.48 -4.63 47.31
CA GLY A 54 41.38 -3.48 47.44
C GLY A 54 42.19 -3.47 48.74
N LEU A 55 42.18 -4.59 49.56
CA LEU A 55 42.93 -4.72 50.76
C LEU A 55 44.29 -5.33 50.42
N VAL A 56 45.34 -4.91 51.16
CA VAL A 56 46.74 -5.42 51.02
C VAL A 56 47.25 -6.00 52.25
N LEU A 57 48.23 -6.90 52.13
CA LEU A 57 48.94 -7.48 53.28
C LEU A 57 49.59 -6.39 54.14
N GLN A 58 49.66 -6.64 55.46
CA GLN A 58 50.09 -5.69 56.43
C GLN A 58 49.27 -4.44 56.66
N GLN A 59 48.16 -4.32 55.93
CA GLN A 59 47.17 -3.24 56.13
C GLN A 59 46.44 -3.53 57.46
N ARG A 60 46.06 -2.47 58.15
CA ARG A 60 45.13 -2.53 59.31
C ARG A 60 43.77 -2.03 58.81
N PRO A 61 42.83 -2.91 58.38
CA PRO A 61 41.58 -2.48 57.76
C PRO A 61 40.67 -1.89 58.83
N SER A 62 40.11 -0.72 58.50
CA SER A 62 39.02 -0.14 59.29
C SER A 62 37.69 -0.84 58.93
N PRO A 63 36.67 -0.77 59.79
CA PRO A 63 35.33 -1.26 59.45
C PRO A 63 34.77 -0.69 58.09
N ARG A 64 35.15 0.54 57.75
CA ARG A 64 34.83 1.13 56.45
C ARG A 64 35.56 0.47 55.29
N ASP A 65 36.80 0.04 55.49
CA ASP A 65 37.54 -0.65 54.41
C ASP A 65 36.96 -2.02 54.15
N ILE A 66 36.54 -2.73 55.20
CA ILE A 66 35.85 -4.02 55.08
C ILE A 66 34.49 -3.83 54.32
N GLN A 67 33.70 -2.80 54.70
CA GLN A 67 32.46 -2.51 54.01
C GLN A 67 32.67 -2.18 52.51
N LYS A 68 33.73 -1.40 52.21
CA LYS A 68 34.10 -1.10 50.82
C LYS A 68 34.54 -2.36 50.07
N ALA A 69 35.30 -3.25 50.73
CA ALA A 69 35.73 -4.52 50.15
C ALA A 69 34.53 -5.41 49.82
N ILE A 70 33.59 -5.58 50.76
CA ILE A 70 32.36 -6.32 50.55
C ILE A 70 31.58 -5.71 49.39
N ALA A 71 31.37 -4.40 49.38
CA ALA A 71 30.63 -3.69 48.32
C ALA A 71 31.34 -3.82 46.97
N ALA A 72 32.67 -3.85 46.92
CA ALA A 72 33.42 -4.04 45.69
C ALA A 72 33.27 -5.44 45.09
N ILE A 73 33.31 -6.50 45.96
CA ILE A 73 33.05 -7.86 45.52
C ILE A 73 31.63 -8.01 45.01
N TYR A 74 30.62 -7.47 45.71
CA TYR A 74 29.23 -7.46 45.20
C TYR A 74 29.08 -6.75 43.87
N ARG A 75 29.75 -5.61 43.67
CA ARG A 75 29.71 -4.86 42.41
C ARG A 75 30.28 -5.63 41.21
N SER A 76 31.11 -6.64 41.45
CA SER A 76 31.60 -7.54 40.40
C SER A 76 30.48 -8.37 39.78
N GLY A 77 29.31 -8.46 40.44
CA GLY A 77 28.12 -9.16 39.96
C GLY A 77 28.18 -10.69 40.04
N GLY A 78 29.31 -11.24 40.47
CA GLY A 78 29.55 -12.68 40.48
C GLY A 78 29.11 -13.43 41.74
N PHE A 79 28.62 -12.73 42.75
CA PHE A 79 28.39 -13.31 44.06
C PHE A 79 27.01 -12.98 44.63
N ASP A 80 26.39 -13.96 45.30
CA ASP A 80 25.09 -13.82 45.98
C ASP A 80 25.26 -13.48 47.43
N ASP A 81 26.35 -13.94 48.06
CA ASP A 81 26.71 -13.56 49.44
C ASP A 81 28.22 -13.38 49.58
N VAL A 82 28.60 -12.40 50.41
CA VAL A 82 30.00 -12.09 50.70
C VAL A 82 30.11 -11.76 52.19
N ARG A 83 30.93 -12.52 52.89
CA ARG A 83 31.22 -12.27 54.27
C ARG A 83 32.74 -12.18 54.46
N ILE A 84 33.20 -11.27 55.31
CA ILE A 84 34.59 -11.10 55.65
C ILE A 84 34.71 -11.23 57.15
N ASP A 85 35.42 -12.24 57.57
CA ASP A 85 35.74 -12.57 59.01
C ASP A 85 37.21 -12.54 59.20
N THR A 86 37.65 -12.52 60.49
CA THR A 86 39.05 -12.61 60.87
C THR A 86 39.25 -13.81 61.76
N ARG A 87 40.38 -14.54 61.58
CA ARG A 87 40.84 -15.65 62.45
C ARG A 87 42.29 -15.41 62.85
N ILE A 88 42.57 -15.57 64.11
CA ILE A 88 43.90 -15.58 64.58
C ILE A 88 44.36 -17.07 64.78
N GLN A 89 45.39 -17.45 64.03
CA GLN A 89 45.97 -18.80 64.09
C GLN A 89 47.50 -18.68 64.11
N ASP A 90 48.14 -19.33 65.10
CA ASP A 90 49.61 -19.27 65.30
C ASP A 90 50.16 -17.83 65.35
N GLY A 91 49.39 -16.92 65.98
CA GLY A 91 49.80 -15.51 66.13
C GLY A 91 49.62 -14.63 64.82
N LYS A 92 49.11 -15.20 63.70
CA LYS A 92 48.87 -14.52 62.45
C LYS A 92 47.42 -14.19 62.31
N ASN A 93 47.13 -13.00 61.84
CA ASN A 93 45.78 -12.56 61.56
C ASN A 93 45.40 -12.91 60.10
N ILE A 94 44.53 -13.89 59.91
CA ILE A 94 44.06 -14.37 58.63
C ILE A 94 42.71 -13.71 58.36
N LEU A 95 42.57 -12.98 57.21
CA LEU A 95 41.28 -12.44 56.75
C LEU A 95 40.60 -13.47 55.86
N ILE A 96 39.44 -13.98 56.32
CA ILE A 96 38.70 -15.02 55.67
C ILE A 96 37.62 -14.35 54.90
N ILE A 97 37.61 -14.49 53.52
CA ILE A 97 36.61 -13.99 52.62
C ILE A 97 35.74 -15.16 52.18
N THR A 98 34.59 -15.29 52.79
CA THR A 98 33.62 -16.33 52.43
C THR A 98 32.66 -15.75 51.33
N VAL A 99 32.60 -16.43 50.22
CA VAL A 99 31.75 -16.00 49.10
C VAL A 99 30.79 -17.12 48.67
N VAL A 100 29.62 -16.76 48.25
CA VAL A 100 28.68 -17.64 47.57
C VAL A 100 28.57 -17.14 46.12
N GLU A 101 29.09 -17.92 45.19
CA GLU A 101 29.07 -17.57 43.79
C GLU A 101 27.65 -17.65 43.21
N ARG A 102 27.25 -16.63 42.42
CA ARG A 102 26.00 -16.71 41.70
C ARG A 102 26.04 -17.84 40.71
N PRO A 103 24.94 -18.60 40.57
CA PRO A 103 24.84 -19.61 39.52
C PRO A 103 24.93 -18.96 38.14
N LEU A 104 25.43 -19.70 37.15
CA LEU A 104 25.44 -19.25 35.76
C LEU A 104 24.12 -19.55 35.09
N LEU A 105 23.71 -18.69 34.19
CA LEU A 105 22.57 -18.95 33.30
C LEU A 105 22.98 -20.03 32.29
N ALA A 106 22.32 -21.19 32.34
CA ALA A 106 22.54 -22.27 31.38
C ALA A 106 21.78 -22.01 30.06
N SER A 107 20.49 -21.74 30.18
CA SER A 107 19.66 -21.41 29.04
C SER A 107 18.49 -20.52 29.45
N TRP A 108 17.85 -19.90 28.44
CA TRP A 108 16.54 -19.29 28.64
C TRP A 108 15.65 -19.56 27.44
N THR A 109 14.37 -19.73 27.71
CA THR A 109 13.36 -20.06 26.70
C THR A 109 12.11 -19.24 26.91
N VAL A 110 11.37 -19.03 25.80
CA VAL A 110 10.04 -18.41 25.78
C VAL A 110 9.06 -19.44 25.26
N LEU A 111 8.00 -19.68 26.01
CA LEU A 111 6.93 -20.63 25.67
C LEU A 111 5.60 -19.90 25.61
N GLY A 112 4.71 -20.34 24.70
CA GLY A 112 3.33 -19.86 24.62
C GLY A 112 3.14 -18.66 23.65
N ALA A 113 4.18 -18.13 23.06
CA ALA A 113 4.07 -17.10 22.03
C ALA A 113 3.59 -17.72 20.71
N SER A 114 2.38 -17.38 20.26
CA SER A 114 1.77 -17.85 19.03
C SER A 114 1.17 -16.73 18.17
N LYS A 115 0.71 -15.65 18.77
CA LYS A 115 0.08 -14.50 18.11
C LYS A 115 1.07 -13.39 17.77
N ILE A 116 2.14 -13.28 18.58
CA ILE A 116 3.29 -12.44 18.27
C ILE A 116 4.44 -13.35 17.84
N PRO A 117 5.18 -13.03 16.77
CA PRO A 117 6.31 -13.83 16.32
C PRO A 117 7.31 -14.05 17.44
N LEU A 118 7.72 -15.31 17.68
CA LEU A 118 8.63 -15.67 18.77
C LEU A 118 9.94 -14.88 18.75
N GLY A 119 10.46 -14.53 17.57
CA GLY A 119 11.64 -13.67 17.41
C GLY A 119 11.46 -12.33 18.10
N THR A 120 10.33 -11.64 17.80
CA THR A 120 10.01 -10.32 18.37
C THR A 120 9.89 -10.38 19.90
N VAL A 121 9.31 -11.45 20.44
CA VAL A 121 9.22 -11.65 21.91
C VAL A 121 10.60 -11.91 22.50
N ARG A 122 11.43 -12.73 21.86
CA ARG A 122 12.79 -13.00 22.32
C ARG A 122 13.67 -11.77 22.32
N ASP A 123 13.49 -10.84 21.39
CA ASP A 123 14.27 -9.61 21.30
C ASP A 123 14.07 -8.69 22.53
N GLN A 124 12.96 -8.87 23.28
CA GLN A 124 12.71 -8.14 24.52
C GLN A 124 13.57 -8.64 25.69
N VAL A 125 14.09 -9.85 25.60
CA VAL A 125 14.85 -10.49 26.69
C VAL A 125 16.34 -10.33 26.45
N LYS A 126 17.02 -9.56 27.31
CA LYS A 126 18.47 -9.29 27.20
C LYS A 126 19.30 -10.13 28.16
N LEU A 127 19.05 -11.44 28.17
CA LEU A 127 19.82 -12.39 29.02
C LEU A 127 20.96 -13.01 28.22
N LEU A 128 22.15 -13.06 28.84
CA LEU A 128 23.34 -13.65 28.23
C LEU A 128 23.63 -15.00 28.89
N VAL A 129 23.62 -16.07 28.10
CA VAL A 129 23.97 -17.43 28.53
C VAL A 129 25.45 -17.49 28.97
N ASN A 130 25.77 -18.35 29.95
CA ASN A 130 27.10 -18.52 30.58
C ASN A 130 27.57 -17.28 31.35
N ARG A 131 26.66 -16.39 31.75
CA ARG A 131 26.96 -15.30 32.70
C ARG A 131 26.25 -15.53 34.02
N PRO A 132 26.73 -14.92 35.14
CA PRO A 132 26.04 -14.96 36.44
C PRO A 132 24.57 -14.51 36.26
N VAL A 133 23.67 -15.21 36.91
CA VAL A 133 22.23 -14.92 36.82
C VAL A 133 21.94 -13.52 37.36
N ASP A 134 21.39 -12.67 36.51
CA ASP A 134 20.89 -11.34 36.87
C ASP A 134 19.38 -11.39 37.08
N ARG A 135 18.98 -11.39 38.37
CA ARG A 135 17.56 -11.43 38.75
C ARG A 135 16.80 -10.19 38.32
N VAL A 136 17.49 -9.04 38.24
CA VAL A 136 16.89 -7.77 37.78
C VAL A 136 16.63 -7.84 36.27
N ALA A 137 17.60 -8.35 35.50
CA ALA A 137 17.44 -8.54 34.07
C ALA A 137 16.34 -9.57 33.73
N ILE A 138 16.18 -10.62 34.56
CA ILE A 138 15.06 -11.58 34.40
C ILE A 138 13.72 -10.90 34.61
N ALA A 139 13.55 -10.15 35.70
CA ALA A 139 12.30 -9.43 35.98
C ALA A 139 12.03 -8.34 34.93
N HIS A 140 13.09 -7.68 34.44
CA HIS A 140 12.95 -6.70 33.36
C HIS A 140 12.49 -7.34 32.04
N GLY A 141 12.98 -8.56 31.74
CA GLY A 141 12.53 -9.33 30.59
C GLY A 141 11.04 -9.70 30.70
N GLU A 142 10.57 -10.09 31.88
CA GLU A 142 9.15 -10.36 32.15
C GLU A 142 8.30 -9.12 31.90
N TYR A 143 8.69 -7.99 32.47
CA TYR A 143 8.01 -6.71 32.29
C TYR A 143 8.01 -6.23 30.82
N ALA A 144 9.14 -6.38 30.13
CA ALA A 144 9.26 -5.98 28.73
C ALA A 144 8.36 -6.83 27.81
N ILE A 145 8.24 -8.14 28.08
CA ILE A 145 7.31 -9.02 27.37
C ILE A 145 5.87 -8.64 27.68
N ASP A 146 5.52 -8.41 28.95
CA ASP A 146 4.17 -7.99 29.34
C ASP A 146 3.78 -6.68 28.65
N SER A 147 4.68 -5.69 28.66
CA SER A 147 4.50 -4.42 27.96
C SER A 147 4.31 -4.61 26.44
N LEU A 148 5.13 -5.46 25.81
CA LEU A 148 4.95 -5.78 24.37
C LEU A 148 3.57 -6.34 24.07
N TYR A 149 3.07 -7.24 24.91
CA TYR A 149 1.74 -7.82 24.72
C TYR A 149 0.63 -6.80 24.94
N ARG A 150 0.74 -5.94 25.95
CA ARG A 150 -0.22 -4.86 26.22
C ARG A 150 -0.27 -3.87 25.07
N ASN A 151 0.88 -3.39 24.60
CA ASN A 151 0.98 -2.46 23.46
C ASN A 151 0.41 -3.05 22.15
N ARG A 152 0.33 -4.39 22.06
CA ARG A 152 -0.31 -5.10 20.95
C ARG A 152 -1.79 -5.43 21.20
N GLY A 153 -2.38 -4.86 22.27
CA GLY A 153 -3.78 -5.03 22.63
C GLY A 153 -4.13 -6.34 23.35
N PHE A 154 -3.16 -7.07 23.85
CA PHE A 154 -3.39 -8.32 24.62
C PHE A 154 -3.38 -8.04 26.12
N TYR A 155 -4.34 -7.28 26.62
CA TYR A 155 -4.40 -6.90 28.05
C TYR A 155 -4.68 -8.06 29.00
N SER A 156 -5.16 -9.18 28.49
CA SER A 156 -5.34 -10.42 29.26
C SER A 156 -4.13 -11.34 29.20
N ALA A 157 -3.06 -10.93 28.57
CA ALA A 157 -1.83 -11.70 28.55
C ALA A 157 -1.24 -11.81 29.96
N ILE A 158 -0.79 -13.00 30.33
CA ILE A 158 -0.11 -13.27 31.58
C ILE A 158 1.26 -13.80 31.23
N VAL A 159 2.29 -13.08 31.67
CA VAL A 159 3.67 -13.51 31.54
C VAL A 159 4.14 -13.98 32.91
N THR A 160 4.69 -15.15 32.98
CA THR A 160 5.28 -15.73 34.23
C THR A 160 6.66 -16.21 33.93
N VAL A 161 7.59 -15.89 34.83
CA VAL A 161 8.98 -16.35 34.76
C VAL A 161 9.27 -17.38 35.80
N LYS A 162 9.93 -18.46 35.41
CA LYS A 162 10.39 -19.52 36.31
C LYS A 162 11.89 -19.75 36.11
N ALA A 163 12.65 -19.59 37.18
CA ALA A 163 14.06 -19.93 37.22
C ALA A 163 14.25 -21.24 37.98
N VAL A 164 14.83 -22.23 37.35
CA VAL A 164 15.06 -23.57 37.94
C VAL A 164 16.55 -23.85 37.93
N THR A 165 17.10 -24.22 39.13
CA THR A 165 18.50 -24.64 39.23
C THR A 165 18.61 -26.09 38.78
N ALA A 166 19.41 -26.33 37.75
CA ALA A 166 19.73 -27.66 37.26
C ALA A 166 20.68 -28.41 38.20
N TYR A 167 20.81 -29.74 37.99
CA TYR A 167 21.66 -30.59 38.80
C TYR A 167 23.15 -30.19 38.79
N ASP A 168 23.57 -29.53 37.73
CA ASP A 168 24.95 -28.99 37.56
C ASP A 168 25.17 -27.63 38.25
N GLY A 169 24.18 -27.13 39.00
CA GLY A 169 24.22 -25.84 39.70
C GLY A 169 23.99 -24.62 38.79
N ARG A 170 23.69 -24.79 37.50
CA ARG A 170 23.29 -23.70 36.60
C ARG A 170 21.80 -23.44 36.68
N VAL A 171 21.35 -22.31 36.15
CA VAL A 171 19.95 -21.92 36.17
C VAL A 171 19.41 -21.86 34.75
N ASP A 172 18.28 -22.50 34.55
CA ASP A 172 17.43 -22.34 33.36
C ASP A 172 16.28 -21.38 33.65
N VAL A 173 16.05 -20.43 32.76
CA VAL A 173 14.99 -19.46 32.90
C VAL A 173 13.94 -19.72 31.79
N THR A 174 12.69 -19.84 32.19
CA THR A 174 11.60 -20.04 31.28
C THR A 174 10.55 -18.93 31.45
N TYR A 175 10.30 -18.18 30.42
CA TYR A 175 9.16 -17.25 30.33
C TYR A 175 7.98 -18.00 29.71
N THR A 176 6.89 -18.12 30.45
CA THR A 176 5.66 -18.76 29.98
C THR A 176 4.61 -17.68 29.77
N ILE A 177 4.05 -17.64 28.58
CA ILE A 177 3.07 -16.64 28.16
C ILE A 177 1.73 -17.32 27.90
N VAL A 178 0.69 -16.79 28.51
CA VAL A 178 -0.70 -17.13 28.19
C VAL A 178 -1.28 -15.88 27.53
N GLU A 179 -1.34 -15.89 26.17
CA GLU A 179 -1.58 -14.67 25.37
C GLU A 179 -2.98 -14.07 25.52
N GLY A 180 -4.00 -14.88 25.81
CA GLY A 180 -5.38 -14.40 25.84
C GLY A 180 -5.90 -13.94 24.49
N GLY A 181 -6.99 -13.14 24.49
CA GLY A 181 -7.54 -12.46 23.32
C GLY A 181 -7.05 -11.02 23.22
N ARG A 182 -7.07 -10.44 22.01
CA ARG A 182 -6.97 -8.99 21.87
C ARG A 182 -8.25 -8.35 22.43
N VAL A 183 -8.11 -7.25 23.14
CA VAL A 183 -9.24 -6.47 23.61
C VAL A 183 -9.92 -5.79 22.43
N ALA A 184 -11.23 -5.93 22.31
CA ALA A 184 -12.04 -5.19 21.37
C ALA A 184 -12.63 -3.95 22.07
N ILE A 185 -12.68 -2.84 21.37
CA ILE A 185 -13.37 -1.62 21.84
C ILE A 185 -14.86 -1.86 21.61
N ALA A 186 -15.61 -1.96 22.71
CA ALA A 186 -17.06 -2.11 22.66
C ALA A 186 -17.75 -0.78 22.38
N MET A 187 -17.23 0.30 22.98
CA MET A 187 -17.77 1.65 22.88
C MET A 187 -16.65 2.67 23.05
N VAL A 188 -16.82 3.82 22.42
CA VAL A 188 -16.00 5.02 22.65
C VAL A 188 -16.91 6.07 23.27
N GLU A 189 -16.52 6.59 24.43
CA GLU A 189 -17.22 7.66 25.16
C GLU A 189 -16.37 8.93 25.09
N ILE A 190 -16.98 10.04 24.70
CA ILE A 190 -16.33 11.35 24.65
C ILE A 190 -16.89 12.21 25.78
N GLU A 191 -16.04 12.65 26.70
CA GLU A 191 -16.41 13.53 27.80
C GLU A 191 -15.84 14.93 27.57
N GLY A 192 -16.62 15.97 27.90
CA GLY A 192 -16.17 17.37 27.85
C GLY A 192 -16.49 18.11 26.55
N GLU A 193 -17.13 17.48 25.57
CA GLU A 193 -17.58 18.14 24.34
C GLU A 193 -18.67 19.19 24.68
N LYS A 194 -18.72 20.24 23.86
CA LYS A 194 -19.74 21.33 24.06
C LYS A 194 -21.07 21.03 23.37
N GLY A 195 -21.26 19.78 22.91
CA GLY A 195 -22.49 19.32 22.30
C GLY A 195 -22.73 19.85 20.88
N VAL A 196 -21.69 20.30 20.21
CA VAL A 196 -21.75 20.72 18.79
C VAL A 196 -21.67 19.52 17.86
N TYR A 197 -20.93 18.47 18.26
CA TYR A 197 -20.78 17.21 17.55
C TYR A 197 -21.17 16.07 18.49
N ASP A 198 -21.85 15.08 17.95
CA ASP A 198 -22.17 13.86 18.68
C ASP A 198 -20.94 12.94 18.75
N ASP A 199 -20.83 12.09 19.79
CA ASP A 199 -19.78 11.09 19.95
C ASP A 199 -19.56 10.29 18.67
N ASP A 200 -20.66 9.86 18.04
CA ASP A 200 -20.62 9.12 16.79
C ASP A 200 -19.93 9.88 15.63
N ASP A 201 -20.08 11.20 15.57
CA ASP A 201 -19.44 12.02 14.55
C ASP A 201 -17.95 12.20 14.83
N ILE A 202 -17.56 12.31 16.09
CA ILE A 202 -16.15 12.36 16.49
C ILE A 202 -15.48 11.03 16.21
N VAL A 203 -16.09 9.93 16.65
CA VAL A 203 -15.58 8.56 16.49
C VAL A 203 -15.41 8.18 15.03
N LYS A 204 -16.31 8.59 14.12
CA LYS A 204 -16.15 8.37 12.66
C LYS A 204 -14.84 8.92 12.09
N HIS A 205 -14.24 9.91 12.74
CA HIS A 205 -13.00 10.53 12.27
C HIS A 205 -11.74 9.98 12.98
N MET A 206 -11.92 9.04 13.90
CA MET A 206 -10.83 8.24 14.47
C MET A 206 -10.55 7.01 13.59
N ALA A 207 -9.34 6.51 13.64
CA ALA A 207 -9.04 5.18 13.10
C ALA A 207 -9.34 4.07 14.10
N THR A 208 -9.32 4.42 15.39
CA THR A 208 -9.75 3.58 16.49
C THR A 208 -11.27 3.53 16.51
N GLN A 209 -11.86 2.41 16.04
CA GLN A 209 -13.31 2.23 15.91
C GLN A 209 -13.82 1.19 16.90
N PRO A 210 -15.03 1.32 17.45
CA PRO A 210 -15.67 0.24 18.20
C PRO A 210 -15.98 -0.95 17.30
N GLU A 211 -16.24 -2.12 17.90
CA GLU A 211 -16.70 -3.30 17.16
C GLU A 211 -18.04 -3.02 16.47
N GLY A 212 -18.12 -3.35 15.16
CA GLY A 212 -19.32 -3.14 14.36
C GLY A 212 -20.22 -4.37 14.31
N PHE A 213 -21.35 -4.23 13.60
CA PHE A 213 -22.31 -5.32 13.39
C PHE A 213 -21.72 -6.46 12.54
N TRP A 214 -20.77 -6.15 11.64
CA TRP A 214 -20.22 -7.14 10.73
C TRP A 214 -18.98 -7.82 11.31
N TRP A 215 -18.82 -9.13 11.09
CA TRP A 215 -17.74 -9.97 11.62
C TRP A 215 -16.31 -9.53 11.24
N TRP A 216 -16.17 -8.62 10.30
CA TRP A 216 -14.87 -8.01 9.92
C TRP A 216 -14.58 -6.70 10.67
N GLU A 217 -15.54 -6.09 11.31
CA GLU A 217 -15.41 -4.87 12.12
C GLU A 217 -15.09 -5.24 13.56
N LYS A 218 -13.85 -5.66 13.78
CA LYS A 218 -13.44 -6.27 15.07
C LYS A 218 -13.21 -5.28 16.20
N GLY A 219 -13.15 -3.97 15.93
CA GLY A 219 -12.88 -2.94 16.94
C GLY A 219 -11.60 -3.18 17.76
N THR A 220 -10.55 -3.72 17.13
CA THR A 220 -9.36 -4.13 17.88
C THR A 220 -8.60 -2.92 18.40
N TYR A 221 -8.33 -2.87 19.70
CA TYR A 221 -7.51 -1.84 20.30
C TYR A 221 -6.05 -1.93 19.81
N ASP A 222 -5.49 -0.77 19.46
CA ASP A 222 -4.09 -0.59 19.09
C ASP A 222 -3.65 0.78 19.63
N GLU A 223 -2.66 0.79 20.51
CA GLU A 223 -2.19 1.99 21.21
C GLU A 223 -1.56 3.00 20.25
N ASP A 224 -0.76 2.53 19.28
CA ASP A 224 -0.12 3.41 18.30
C ASP A 224 -1.18 4.13 17.42
N VAL A 225 -2.27 3.42 17.10
CA VAL A 225 -3.39 3.97 16.33
C VAL A 225 -4.16 5.00 17.15
N LEU A 226 -4.40 4.71 18.43
CA LEU A 226 -5.07 5.64 19.35
C LEU A 226 -4.22 6.90 19.59
N GLU A 227 -2.90 6.74 19.80
CA GLU A 227 -2.00 7.89 19.95
C GLU A 227 -2.01 8.79 18.71
N ALA A 228 -2.05 8.22 17.51
CA ALA A 228 -2.20 8.99 16.28
C ALA A 228 -3.59 9.66 16.16
N ASP A 229 -4.66 9.03 16.68
CA ASP A 229 -5.98 9.66 16.75
C ASP A 229 -5.97 10.88 17.68
N ILE A 230 -5.36 10.73 18.87
CA ILE A 230 -5.30 11.77 19.90
C ILE A 230 -4.40 12.94 19.45
N ARG A 231 -3.24 12.66 18.89
CA ARG A 231 -2.23 13.70 18.57
C ARG A 231 -2.40 14.34 17.21
N GLU A 232 -2.96 13.63 16.26
CA GLU A 232 -2.99 14.09 14.86
C GLU A 232 -4.41 14.21 14.30
N ARG A 233 -5.20 13.12 14.32
CA ARG A 233 -6.46 13.07 13.57
C ARG A 233 -7.55 13.92 14.17
N LEU A 234 -7.82 13.77 15.47
CA LEU A 234 -8.83 14.57 16.15
C LEU A 234 -8.46 16.06 16.18
N PRO A 235 -7.23 16.48 16.56
CA PRO A 235 -6.83 17.87 16.47
C PRO A 235 -6.95 18.46 15.07
N ALA A 236 -6.54 17.73 14.02
CA ALA A 236 -6.68 18.18 12.64
C ALA A 236 -8.15 18.31 12.23
N TRP A 237 -9.00 17.37 12.63
CA TRP A 237 -10.42 17.41 12.34
C TRP A 237 -11.12 18.59 13.00
N TYR A 238 -10.86 18.86 14.27
CA TYR A 238 -11.39 20.01 14.99
C TYR A 238 -10.82 21.33 14.45
N ALA A 239 -9.53 21.40 14.14
CA ALA A 239 -8.91 22.59 13.56
C ALA A 239 -9.45 22.91 12.16
N SER A 240 -9.91 21.91 11.41
CA SER A 240 -10.60 22.11 10.12
C SER A 240 -12.00 22.75 10.29
N ARG A 241 -12.51 22.82 11.51
CA ARG A 241 -13.83 23.35 11.87
C ARG A 241 -13.78 24.61 12.76
N GLY A 242 -12.58 25.11 13.00
CA GLY A 242 -12.35 26.35 13.76
C GLY A 242 -11.96 26.14 15.24
N TYR A 243 -11.87 24.93 15.71
CA TYR A 243 -11.44 24.60 17.07
C TYR A 243 -9.95 24.31 17.10
N ILE A 244 -9.12 25.35 16.97
CA ILE A 244 -7.68 25.21 16.83
C ILE A 244 -6.95 24.97 18.16
N ASP A 245 -7.63 25.15 19.28
CA ASP A 245 -7.11 24.89 20.63
C ASP A 245 -7.60 23.55 21.19
N PHE A 246 -8.21 22.71 20.33
CA PHE A 246 -8.67 21.38 20.72
C PHE A 246 -7.51 20.55 21.26
N GLN A 247 -7.76 19.86 22.35
CA GLN A 247 -6.85 18.88 22.93
C GLN A 247 -7.62 17.75 23.62
N VAL A 248 -7.05 16.55 23.57
CA VAL A 248 -7.46 15.44 24.42
C VAL A 248 -6.72 15.59 25.73
N VAL A 249 -7.45 15.75 26.84
CA VAL A 249 -6.89 15.99 28.17
C VAL A 249 -6.50 14.69 28.85
N ASP A 250 -7.32 13.66 28.67
CA ASP A 250 -7.11 12.33 29.26
C ASP A 250 -7.71 11.25 28.36
N ASP A 251 -7.08 10.08 28.37
CA ASP A 251 -7.60 8.88 27.73
C ASP A 251 -7.54 7.71 28.71
N SER A 252 -8.61 6.94 28.76
CA SER A 252 -8.73 5.80 29.66
C SER A 252 -9.38 4.63 28.94
N LEU A 253 -8.72 3.47 29.01
CA LEU A 253 -9.27 2.21 28.54
C LEU A 253 -9.83 1.42 29.72
N ILE A 254 -11.14 1.26 29.78
CA ILE A 254 -11.87 0.62 30.86
C ILE A 254 -12.28 -0.80 30.40
N PRO A 255 -11.53 -1.85 30.81
CA PRO A 255 -11.87 -3.21 30.42
C PRO A 255 -13.13 -3.70 31.16
N ASP A 256 -13.92 -4.54 30.48
CA ASP A 256 -15.06 -5.24 31.07
C ASP A 256 -14.60 -6.32 32.08
N GLU A 257 -15.54 -6.96 32.76
CA GLU A 257 -15.23 -8.06 33.72
C GLU A 257 -14.46 -9.21 33.09
N THR A 258 -14.68 -9.47 31.81
CA THR A 258 -14.01 -10.56 31.06
C THR A 258 -12.64 -10.17 30.51
N ARG A 259 -12.30 -8.88 30.50
CA ARG A 259 -11.13 -8.29 29.86
C ARG A 259 -11.01 -8.61 28.37
N ALA A 260 -12.11 -9.01 27.76
CA ALA A 260 -12.18 -9.27 26.32
C ALA A 260 -12.62 -8.04 25.54
N LYS A 261 -13.39 -7.15 26.19
CA LYS A 261 -13.85 -5.89 25.64
C LYS A 261 -13.49 -4.74 26.58
N ALA A 262 -13.43 -3.54 26.03
CA ALA A 262 -13.20 -2.34 26.81
C ALA A 262 -14.02 -1.17 26.26
N THR A 263 -14.33 -0.23 27.12
CA THR A 263 -14.81 1.10 26.78
C THR A 263 -13.61 2.03 26.74
N LEU A 264 -13.41 2.71 25.60
CA LEU A 264 -12.43 3.78 25.48
C LEU A 264 -13.11 5.08 25.85
N ARG A 265 -12.59 5.74 26.87
CA ARG A 265 -13.09 7.07 27.32
C ARG A 265 -12.04 8.12 27.00
N LEU A 266 -12.43 9.15 26.26
CA LEU A 266 -11.59 10.29 25.93
C LEU A 266 -12.20 11.54 26.58
N THR A 267 -11.40 12.24 27.38
CA THR A 267 -11.78 13.55 27.91
C THR A 267 -11.19 14.63 27.01
N VAL A 268 -12.05 15.43 26.40
CA VAL A 268 -11.63 16.44 25.43
C VAL A 268 -11.92 17.86 25.91
N ASP A 269 -11.05 18.79 25.53
CA ASP A 269 -11.30 20.24 25.63
C ASP A 269 -11.32 20.80 24.22
N GLU A 270 -12.49 21.20 23.74
CA GLU A 270 -12.65 21.71 22.37
C GLU A 270 -12.08 23.12 22.18
N GLY A 271 -11.86 23.84 23.27
CA GLY A 271 -11.50 25.24 23.17
C GLY A 271 -12.62 26.12 22.58
N PRO A 272 -12.35 27.38 22.25
CA PRO A 272 -13.31 28.28 21.61
C PRO A 272 -13.34 28.08 20.09
N LEU A 273 -14.51 28.37 19.48
CA LEU A 273 -14.64 28.44 18.02
C LEU A 273 -13.99 29.73 17.50
N TYR A 274 -13.00 29.60 16.66
CA TYR A 274 -12.35 30.71 15.96
C TYR A 274 -12.99 30.97 14.60
N THR A 275 -13.27 32.24 14.33
CA THR A 275 -13.69 32.71 13.00
C THR A 275 -12.53 33.45 12.32
N VAL A 276 -12.59 33.51 10.99
CA VAL A 276 -11.58 34.21 10.19
C VAL A 276 -11.71 35.71 10.36
N GLY A 277 -10.63 36.36 10.75
CA GLY A 277 -10.50 37.81 10.89
C GLY A 277 -9.94 38.49 9.65
N VAL A 278 -9.08 39.48 9.88
CA VAL A 278 -8.41 40.21 8.81
C VAL A 278 -7.39 39.30 8.09
N PHE A 279 -7.35 39.41 6.76
CA PHE A 279 -6.32 38.78 5.96
C PHE A 279 -5.40 39.84 5.35
N ASP A 280 -4.09 39.56 5.41
CA ASP A 280 -3.06 40.43 4.86
C ASP A 280 -1.95 39.60 4.18
N MET A 281 -1.18 40.20 3.30
CA MET A 281 0.01 39.61 2.72
C MET A 281 1.13 40.63 2.56
N ILE A 282 2.34 40.17 2.79
CA ILE A 282 3.53 41.02 2.77
C ILE A 282 4.64 40.35 1.96
N GLY A 283 5.33 41.14 1.14
CA GLY A 283 6.54 40.68 0.46
C GLY A 283 6.36 40.10 -0.94
N ASN A 284 5.14 40.02 -1.43
CA ASN A 284 4.83 39.63 -2.80
C ASN A 284 5.17 40.77 -3.79
N ARG A 285 6.24 40.59 -4.56
CA ARG A 285 6.67 41.54 -5.58
C ARG A 285 6.49 41.03 -6.99
N GLN A 286 6.67 39.73 -7.17
CA GLN A 286 6.55 39.05 -8.46
C GLN A 286 5.09 38.85 -8.89
N TYR A 287 4.25 38.50 -7.96
CA TYR A 287 2.83 38.29 -8.21
C TYR A 287 2.00 39.40 -7.62
N ALA A 288 1.03 39.91 -8.40
CA ALA A 288 0.09 40.88 -7.90
C ALA A 288 -0.75 40.28 -6.76
N THR A 289 -1.12 41.13 -5.81
CA THR A 289 -1.94 40.70 -4.67
C THR A 289 -3.24 40.03 -5.12
N ASP A 290 -3.93 40.56 -6.15
CA ASP A 290 -5.15 40.02 -6.70
C ASP A 290 -4.95 38.62 -7.32
N GLU A 291 -3.77 38.33 -7.84
CA GLU A 291 -3.42 37.03 -8.40
C GLU A 291 -3.24 35.98 -7.29
N LEU A 292 -2.63 36.35 -6.19
CA LEU A 292 -2.47 35.45 -5.03
C LEU A 292 -3.77 35.28 -4.26
N MET A 293 -4.66 36.29 -4.29
CA MET A 293 -5.96 36.22 -3.62
C MET A 293 -6.88 35.11 -4.15
N GLN A 294 -6.69 34.64 -5.38
CA GLN A 294 -7.47 33.51 -5.90
C GLN A 294 -7.18 32.20 -5.16
N TYR A 295 -6.07 32.11 -4.44
CA TYR A 295 -5.72 30.95 -3.60
C TYR A 295 -6.29 31.05 -2.18
N TYR A 296 -6.74 32.26 -1.76
CA TYR A 296 -7.28 32.46 -0.42
C TYR A 296 -8.62 31.69 -0.25
N PRO A 297 -8.72 30.79 0.75
CA PRO A 297 -9.82 29.83 0.77
C PRO A 297 -11.11 30.35 1.44
N PHE A 298 -11.08 31.55 2.07
CA PHE A 298 -12.20 32.05 2.86
C PHE A 298 -13.00 33.16 2.15
N GLY A 299 -13.06 33.12 0.83
CA GLY A 299 -13.83 34.02 0.00
C GLY A 299 -13.11 35.32 -0.38
N PRO A 300 -13.73 36.15 -1.22
CA PRO A 300 -13.10 37.37 -1.72
C PRO A 300 -13.01 38.42 -0.64
N VAL A 301 -11.81 38.83 -0.26
CA VAL A 301 -11.51 39.92 0.68
C VAL A 301 -10.47 40.84 0.04
N ALA A 302 -10.55 42.16 0.32
CA ALA A 302 -9.42 43.03 0.00
C ALA A 302 -8.28 42.79 1.02
N PRO A 303 -7.01 42.97 0.63
CA PRO A 303 -5.87 42.94 1.56
C PRO A 303 -6.10 43.90 2.72
N GLY A 304 -5.85 43.48 3.94
CA GLY A 304 -6.20 44.23 5.14
C GLY A 304 -7.69 44.22 5.49
N GLY A 305 -8.51 43.46 4.79
CA GLY A 305 -9.95 43.28 5.02
C GLY A 305 -10.30 41.99 5.74
N ALA A 306 -11.52 41.93 6.26
CA ALA A 306 -12.10 40.73 6.85
C ALA A 306 -13.27 40.23 5.99
N PRO A 307 -13.61 38.92 6.05
CA PRO A 307 -14.77 38.37 5.38
C PRO A 307 -16.05 39.11 5.82
N ARG A 308 -16.94 39.38 4.86
CA ARG A 308 -18.22 40.05 5.16
C ARG A 308 -19.16 39.18 5.99
N VAL A 309 -18.97 37.87 5.92
CA VAL A 309 -19.73 36.86 6.66
C VAL A 309 -18.77 36.16 7.61
N LYS A 310 -19.19 35.86 8.83
CA LYS A 310 -18.40 35.07 9.76
C LYS A 310 -18.21 33.67 9.20
N ILE A 311 -16.98 33.28 8.97
CA ILE A 311 -16.57 31.98 8.46
C ILE A 311 -15.72 31.32 9.54
N ALA A 312 -16.05 30.10 9.92
CA ALA A 312 -15.21 29.32 10.82
C ALA A 312 -13.82 29.10 10.17
N PHE A 313 -12.79 29.23 10.96
CA PHE A 313 -11.43 29.01 10.45
C PHE A 313 -11.23 27.53 10.13
N ASN A 314 -10.67 27.24 8.96
CA ASN A 314 -10.33 25.90 8.53
C ASN A 314 -8.81 25.83 8.29
N ARG A 315 -8.07 25.28 9.25
CA ARG A 315 -6.61 25.20 9.19
C ARG A 315 -6.14 24.38 7.99
N ALA A 316 -6.78 23.25 7.71
CA ALA A 316 -6.39 22.42 6.56
C ALA A 316 -6.57 23.15 5.22
N ALA A 317 -7.63 23.95 5.09
CA ALA A 317 -7.83 24.79 3.89
C ALA A 317 -6.77 25.90 3.79
N TRP A 318 -6.38 26.48 4.93
CA TRP A 318 -5.36 27.51 5.01
C TRP A 318 -3.96 26.98 4.66
N GLU A 319 -3.57 25.83 5.21
CA GLU A 319 -2.34 25.13 4.90
C GLU A 319 -2.25 24.75 3.41
N LYS A 320 -3.32 24.17 2.88
CA LYS A 320 -3.42 23.82 1.45
C LYS A 320 -3.30 25.04 0.54
N ALA A 321 -3.92 26.15 0.92
CA ALA A 321 -3.79 27.40 0.19
C ALA A 321 -2.35 27.93 0.22
N THR A 322 -1.70 27.88 1.38
CA THR A 322 -0.29 28.27 1.54
C THR A 322 0.62 27.37 0.68
N GLU A 323 0.41 26.06 0.67
CA GLU A 323 1.14 25.14 -0.19
C GLU A 323 0.92 25.43 -1.69
N ALA A 324 -0.29 25.82 -2.07
CA ALA A 324 -0.61 26.17 -3.45
C ALA A 324 0.16 27.44 -3.89
N VAL A 325 0.22 28.47 -3.03
CA VAL A 325 1.02 29.68 -3.28
C VAL A 325 2.52 29.33 -3.30
N GLN A 326 3.01 28.55 -2.36
CA GLN A 326 4.40 28.06 -2.34
C GLN A 326 4.74 27.30 -3.64
N SER A 327 3.82 26.47 -4.11
CA SER A 327 3.98 25.70 -5.36
C SER A 327 3.98 26.59 -6.59
N LEU A 328 3.16 27.63 -6.61
CA LEU A 328 3.16 28.64 -7.68
C LEU A 328 4.55 29.28 -7.85
N TYR A 329 5.15 29.74 -6.75
CA TYR A 329 6.50 30.28 -6.76
C TYR A 329 7.54 29.25 -7.21
N ALA A 330 7.48 28.03 -6.66
CA ALA A 330 8.42 26.96 -7.01
C ALA A 330 8.29 26.52 -8.49
N ASN A 331 7.11 26.65 -9.09
CA ASN A 331 6.86 26.29 -10.49
C ASN A 331 7.33 27.36 -11.49
N THR A 332 7.58 28.56 -11.01
CA THR A 332 8.04 29.69 -11.82
C THR A 332 9.49 30.07 -11.51
N GLY A 333 10.23 29.14 -10.89
CA GLY A 333 11.67 29.24 -10.66
C GLY A 333 12.07 29.81 -9.30
N TYR A 334 11.16 30.25 -8.47
CA TYR A 334 11.47 30.79 -7.14
C TYR A 334 11.54 29.65 -6.11
N ILE A 335 12.51 28.75 -6.25
CA ILE A 335 12.62 27.56 -5.39
C ILE A 335 12.97 27.90 -3.94
N TYR A 336 13.58 29.06 -3.70
CA TYR A 336 13.92 29.56 -2.37
C TYR A 336 12.83 30.45 -1.78
N ALA A 337 11.73 30.65 -2.51
CA ALA A 337 10.60 31.39 -1.97
C ALA A 337 10.07 30.69 -0.73
N GLN A 338 9.76 31.47 0.29
CA GLN A 338 9.16 31.03 1.52
C GLN A 338 7.84 31.76 1.73
N VAL A 339 6.76 31.01 1.78
CA VAL A 339 5.43 31.52 2.14
C VAL A 339 5.17 31.06 3.56
N VAL A 340 5.38 31.98 4.52
CA VAL A 340 5.18 31.68 5.95
C VAL A 340 3.78 32.11 6.34
N PRO A 341 2.89 31.15 6.67
CA PRO A 341 1.57 31.45 7.17
C PRO A 341 1.68 31.93 8.63
N GLU A 342 1.04 33.04 8.95
CA GLU A 342 0.89 33.50 10.32
C GLU A 342 -0.59 33.44 10.72
N GLU A 343 -0.84 32.84 11.88
CA GLU A 343 -2.15 32.74 12.53
C GLU A 343 -2.12 33.56 13.81
N ILE A 344 -2.71 34.75 13.78
CA ILE A 344 -2.69 35.68 14.90
C ILE A 344 -4.04 35.61 15.62
N ARG A 345 -4.04 35.01 16.80
CA ARG A 345 -5.24 34.89 17.64
C ARG A 345 -5.57 36.23 18.27
N LYS A 346 -6.79 36.68 18.10
CA LYS A 346 -7.33 37.92 18.68
C LYS A 346 -8.75 37.75 19.18
N THR A 347 -9.19 38.73 19.92
CA THR A 347 -10.62 38.91 20.29
C THR A 347 -11.23 39.91 19.33
N GLY A 348 -12.27 39.53 18.62
CA GLY A 348 -12.98 40.42 17.71
C GLY A 348 -13.72 41.54 18.39
N PRO A 349 -14.25 42.51 17.65
CA PRO A 349 -14.99 43.65 18.20
C PRO A 349 -16.27 43.23 18.99
N ASP A 350 -16.78 42.06 18.70
CA ASP A 350 -17.94 41.43 19.35
C ASP A 350 -17.57 40.53 20.53
N GLY A 351 -16.29 40.53 20.95
CA GLY A 351 -15.78 39.71 22.04
C GLY A 351 -15.57 38.22 21.66
N GLN A 352 -15.80 37.84 20.42
CA GLN A 352 -15.61 36.45 19.96
C GLN A 352 -14.17 36.20 19.48
N PRO A 353 -13.65 34.98 19.63
CA PRO A 353 -12.33 34.62 19.14
C PRO A 353 -12.24 34.71 17.62
N VAL A 354 -11.19 35.37 17.10
CA VAL A 354 -10.88 35.50 15.68
C VAL A 354 -9.44 35.14 15.41
N VAL A 355 -9.16 34.58 14.22
CA VAL A 355 -7.81 34.37 13.72
C VAL A 355 -7.58 35.33 12.56
N GLU A 356 -6.66 36.28 12.75
CA GLU A 356 -6.15 37.07 11.65
C GLU A 356 -5.07 36.26 10.92
N LEU A 357 -5.13 36.26 9.59
CA LEU A 357 -4.27 35.46 8.73
C LEU A 357 -3.34 36.35 7.96
N ARG A 358 -2.09 35.91 7.80
CA ARG A 358 -1.11 36.62 6.99
C ARG A 358 -0.23 35.65 6.26
N TRP A 359 0.05 35.93 5.00
CA TRP A 359 1.21 35.37 4.30
C TRP A 359 2.37 36.33 4.35
N ASN A 360 3.46 35.88 4.96
CA ASN A 360 4.74 36.57 4.90
C ASN A 360 5.62 35.91 3.84
N ILE A 361 5.79 36.58 2.70
CA ILE A 361 6.41 36.01 1.51
C ILE A 361 7.82 36.56 1.36
N ARG A 362 8.78 35.65 1.22
CA ARG A 362 10.20 35.97 0.86
C ARG A 362 10.48 35.25 -0.44
N GLU A 363 10.48 35.98 -1.55
CA GLU A 363 10.48 35.38 -2.89
C GLU A 363 11.84 34.81 -3.31
N GLY A 364 12.96 35.43 -2.94
CA GLY A 364 14.27 35.02 -3.44
C GLY A 364 14.50 35.40 -4.92
N ASN A 365 15.40 34.67 -5.58
CA ASN A 365 15.75 34.87 -6.98
C ASN A 365 15.14 33.74 -7.85
N VAL A 366 14.91 34.04 -9.13
CA VAL A 366 14.56 33.04 -10.14
C VAL A 366 15.77 32.14 -10.39
N VAL A 367 15.51 30.85 -10.41
CA VAL A 367 16.52 29.80 -10.61
C VAL A 367 16.30 29.12 -11.94
N THR A 368 17.35 28.90 -12.69
CA THR A 368 17.37 28.12 -13.93
C THR A 368 18.07 26.78 -13.72
N VAL A 369 17.75 25.81 -14.55
CA VAL A 369 18.39 24.49 -14.55
C VAL A 369 19.74 24.62 -15.28
N ASN A 370 20.85 24.38 -14.60
CA ASN A 370 22.18 24.38 -15.20
C ASN A 370 22.45 23.03 -15.89
N LYS A 371 22.40 21.94 -15.14
CA LYS A 371 22.62 20.59 -15.70
C LYS A 371 21.70 19.57 -15.04
N ILE A 372 21.54 18.46 -15.77
CA ILE A 372 20.81 17.29 -15.30
C ILE A 372 21.77 16.11 -15.37
N ASN A 373 22.14 15.60 -14.21
CA ASN A 373 23.02 14.46 -14.03
C ASN A 373 22.17 13.19 -13.78
N ILE A 374 22.63 12.07 -14.30
CA ILE A 374 22.02 10.75 -14.07
C ILE A 374 23.15 9.84 -13.59
N ILE A 375 22.92 9.14 -12.48
CA ILE A 375 23.94 8.32 -11.81
C ILE A 375 23.32 6.98 -11.42
N GLY A 376 24.08 5.87 -11.64
CA GLY A 376 23.67 4.53 -11.26
C GLY A 376 22.98 3.74 -12.38
N ASN A 377 23.05 4.24 -13.60
CA ASN A 377 22.54 3.58 -14.80
C ASN A 377 23.65 2.79 -15.52
N ASP A 378 24.04 1.63 -14.98
CA ASP A 378 25.15 0.83 -15.50
C ASP A 378 24.80 0.09 -16.81
N VAL A 379 23.54 -0.34 -16.96
CA VAL A 379 23.02 -1.08 -18.11
C VAL A 379 22.13 -0.20 -18.99
N THR A 380 21.25 0.58 -18.36
CA THR A 380 20.31 1.44 -19.08
C THR A 380 21.03 2.64 -19.68
N HIS A 381 20.91 2.81 -20.99
CA HIS A 381 21.46 3.98 -21.65
C HIS A 381 20.91 5.27 -21.06
N GLU A 382 21.78 6.23 -20.76
CA GLU A 382 21.41 7.52 -20.19
C GLU A 382 20.29 8.21 -20.99
N ARG A 383 20.31 8.08 -22.30
CA ARG A 383 19.30 8.62 -23.21
C ARG A 383 17.88 8.19 -22.82
N VAL A 384 17.68 6.93 -22.42
CA VAL A 384 16.35 6.38 -22.06
C VAL A 384 15.79 7.09 -20.85
N ILE A 385 16.65 7.41 -19.88
CA ILE A 385 16.27 8.13 -18.67
C ILE A 385 16.04 9.59 -19.00
N ARG A 386 16.94 10.19 -19.80
CA ARG A 386 16.86 11.60 -20.20
C ARG A 386 15.60 11.91 -21.01
N GLU A 387 15.14 10.98 -21.85
CA GLU A 387 13.85 11.10 -22.57
C GLU A 387 12.61 11.11 -21.64
N ALA A 388 12.72 10.51 -20.47
CA ALA A 388 11.67 10.53 -19.46
C ALA A 388 11.65 11.83 -18.63
N VAL A 389 12.77 12.54 -18.58
CA VAL A 389 12.93 13.82 -17.88
C VAL A 389 12.30 14.95 -18.70
N VAL A 390 11.46 15.77 -18.08
CA VAL A 390 10.71 16.86 -18.73
C VAL A 390 11.47 18.18 -18.67
N LEU A 391 12.45 18.29 -17.76
CA LEU A 391 13.29 19.46 -17.58
C LEU A 391 14.45 19.48 -18.59
N TYR A 392 14.87 20.67 -18.97
CA TYR A 392 16.01 20.89 -19.87
C TYR A 392 16.96 21.93 -19.29
N PRO A 393 18.27 21.79 -19.49
CA PRO A 393 19.26 22.82 -19.16
C PRO A 393 18.91 24.18 -19.78
N GLY A 394 19.10 25.25 -19.03
CA GLY A 394 18.82 26.64 -19.44
C GLY A 394 17.37 27.08 -19.26
N GLN A 395 16.43 26.21 -18.95
CA GLN A 395 15.05 26.62 -18.64
C GLN A 395 14.87 27.04 -17.18
N VAL A 396 13.86 27.86 -16.93
CA VAL A 396 13.44 28.20 -15.56
C VAL A 396 13.02 26.92 -14.85
N PHE A 397 13.48 26.76 -13.62
CA PHE A 397 13.13 25.60 -12.80
C PHE A 397 11.62 25.54 -12.53
N SER A 398 11.06 24.33 -12.51
CA SER A 398 9.69 24.06 -12.14
C SER A 398 9.61 22.81 -11.29
N ARG A 399 9.06 22.96 -10.07
CA ARG A 399 8.85 21.83 -9.15
C ARG A 399 7.95 20.74 -9.75
N ASP A 400 6.87 21.13 -10.40
CA ASP A 400 5.96 20.20 -11.06
C ASP A 400 6.64 19.44 -12.20
N ALA A 401 7.52 20.10 -12.95
CA ALA A 401 8.31 19.45 -13.99
C ALA A 401 9.33 18.48 -13.40
N LEU A 402 9.92 18.80 -12.24
CA LEU A 402 10.82 17.89 -11.52
C LEU A 402 10.07 16.67 -11.01
N VAL A 403 8.93 16.85 -10.35
CA VAL A 403 8.09 15.75 -9.84
C VAL A 403 7.62 14.86 -10.99
N ARG A 404 7.18 15.45 -12.11
CA ARG A 404 6.81 14.68 -13.31
C ARG A 404 8.00 13.93 -13.89
N SER A 405 9.19 14.53 -13.93
CA SER A 405 10.39 13.86 -14.38
C SER A 405 10.73 12.65 -13.50
N TYR A 406 10.68 12.83 -12.19
CA TYR A 406 10.87 11.76 -11.22
C TYR A 406 9.86 10.62 -11.42
N GLN A 407 8.57 10.94 -11.54
CA GLN A 407 7.52 9.96 -11.78
C GLN A 407 7.70 9.23 -13.11
N ASN A 408 8.06 9.94 -14.17
CA ASN A 408 8.32 9.34 -15.47
C ASN A 408 9.49 8.36 -15.42
N VAL A 409 10.60 8.73 -14.77
CA VAL A 409 11.77 7.86 -14.60
C VAL A 409 11.41 6.64 -13.74
N ALA A 410 10.69 6.83 -12.64
CA ALA A 410 10.21 5.75 -11.79
C ALA A 410 9.28 4.79 -12.55
N ASN A 411 8.41 5.33 -13.41
CA ASN A 411 7.45 4.57 -14.22
C ASN A 411 8.08 3.80 -15.40
N LEU A 412 9.34 4.05 -15.72
CA LEU A 412 10.07 3.17 -16.66
C LEU A 412 10.11 1.72 -16.16
N GLY A 413 10.09 1.54 -14.84
CA GLY A 413 10.05 0.21 -14.23
C GLY A 413 11.39 -0.52 -14.24
N PHE A 414 12.49 0.17 -14.57
CA PHE A 414 13.84 -0.39 -14.68
C PHE A 414 14.64 -0.27 -13.38
N PHE A 415 14.15 0.52 -12.43
CA PHE A 415 14.86 0.90 -11.21
C PHE A 415 14.17 0.37 -9.96
N GLN A 416 14.94 0.20 -8.89
CA GLN A 416 14.44 -0.17 -7.57
C GLN A 416 13.44 0.88 -7.07
N GLN A 417 12.46 0.43 -6.27
CA GLN A 417 11.46 1.30 -5.65
C GLN A 417 11.45 1.06 -4.13
N PRO A 418 11.30 2.12 -3.35
CA PRO A 418 11.15 3.54 -3.72
C PRO A 418 12.47 4.13 -4.27
N MET A 419 12.38 4.85 -5.38
CA MET A 419 13.53 5.57 -5.93
C MET A 419 13.81 6.81 -5.06
N PRO A 420 15.08 7.15 -4.74
CA PRO A 420 15.38 8.37 -4.00
C PRO A 420 14.92 9.60 -4.79
N PRO A 421 14.45 10.65 -4.10
CA PRO A 421 14.11 11.91 -4.77
C PRO A 421 15.35 12.51 -5.43
N PRO A 422 15.19 13.24 -6.55
CA PRO A 422 16.32 13.91 -7.21
C PRO A 422 16.97 14.94 -6.29
N ASP A 423 18.30 14.96 -6.25
CA ASP A 423 19.03 16.03 -5.58
C ASP A 423 18.92 17.30 -6.40
N VAL A 424 18.75 18.44 -5.73
CA VAL A 424 18.72 19.78 -6.34
C VAL A 424 19.80 20.60 -5.66
N ASP A 425 20.94 20.68 -6.30
CA ASP A 425 22.12 21.33 -5.77
C ASP A 425 22.24 22.78 -6.30
N PRO A 426 22.19 23.79 -5.41
CA PRO A 426 22.32 25.17 -5.83
C PRO A 426 23.74 25.51 -6.31
N SER A 427 23.83 26.38 -7.29
CA SER A 427 25.11 27.05 -7.62
C SER A 427 25.52 28.03 -6.50
N GLU A 428 26.78 28.46 -6.48
CA GLU A 428 27.29 29.45 -5.50
C GLU A 428 26.48 30.76 -5.52
N THR A 429 25.95 31.13 -6.65
CA THR A 429 25.14 32.33 -6.83
C THR A 429 23.68 32.18 -6.51
N HIS A 430 23.21 30.95 -6.22
CA HIS A 430 21.79 30.58 -6.04
C HIS A 430 20.85 31.03 -7.20
N THR A 431 21.40 31.17 -8.40
CA THR A 431 20.64 31.52 -9.61
C THR A 431 20.44 30.31 -10.54
N GLU A 432 21.18 29.24 -10.31
CA GLU A 432 21.15 28.02 -11.09
C GLU A 432 21.12 26.79 -10.18
N VAL A 433 20.60 25.68 -10.66
CA VAL A 433 20.62 24.40 -9.95
C VAL A 433 21.08 23.27 -10.86
N ASP A 434 21.88 22.40 -10.28
CA ASP A 434 22.17 21.09 -10.84
C ASP A 434 21.18 20.07 -10.29
N ILE A 435 20.58 19.29 -11.17
CA ILE A 435 19.61 18.25 -10.79
C ILE A 435 20.25 16.89 -10.99
N THR A 436 20.32 16.08 -9.95
CA THR A 436 20.91 14.75 -10.01
C THR A 436 19.86 13.67 -9.73
N PHE A 437 19.56 12.84 -10.74
CA PHE A 437 18.76 11.63 -10.59
C PHE A 437 19.66 10.47 -10.21
N ARG A 438 19.46 9.93 -9.00
CA ARG A 438 20.15 8.72 -8.55
C ARG A 438 19.21 7.53 -8.80
N VAL A 439 19.64 6.60 -9.61
CA VAL A 439 18.88 5.41 -9.92
C VAL A 439 19.68 4.17 -9.49
N GLU A 440 18.98 3.13 -9.09
CA GLU A 440 19.55 1.81 -8.82
C GLU A 440 18.84 0.81 -9.71
N GLU A 441 19.57 0.16 -10.61
CA GLU A 441 18.98 -0.73 -11.58
C GLU A 441 18.52 -2.05 -10.94
N LYS A 442 17.42 -2.57 -11.43
CA LYS A 442 16.94 -3.91 -11.09
C LYS A 442 16.87 -4.80 -12.33
N HIS A 443 16.80 -6.09 -12.11
CA HIS A 443 16.51 -7.02 -13.20
C HIS A 443 15.12 -6.72 -13.78
N THR A 444 15.07 -6.39 -15.07
CA THR A 444 13.85 -5.99 -15.78
C THR A 444 13.15 -7.16 -16.46
N GLY A 445 13.89 -8.23 -16.77
CA GLY A 445 13.35 -9.42 -17.40
C GLY A 445 12.35 -10.17 -16.54
N ASN A 446 11.17 -10.42 -17.08
CA ASN A 446 10.09 -11.16 -16.42
C ASN A 446 9.83 -12.48 -17.14
N ILE A 447 9.80 -13.56 -16.35
CA ILE A 447 9.35 -14.87 -16.84
C ILE A 447 7.99 -15.14 -16.20
N ASN A 448 6.98 -15.23 -17.04
CA ASN A 448 5.62 -15.54 -16.64
C ASN A 448 5.27 -16.94 -17.12
N PHE A 449 4.76 -17.79 -16.26
CA PHE A 449 4.25 -19.09 -16.62
C PHE A 449 2.95 -19.39 -15.91
N GLY A 450 2.12 -20.23 -16.50
CA GLY A 450 0.84 -20.55 -15.91
C GLY A 450 0.18 -21.75 -16.55
N ALA A 451 -0.77 -22.34 -15.83
CA ALA A 451 -1.66 -23.37 -16.34
C ALA A 451 -2.97 -22.73 -16.80
N SER A 452 -3.55 -23.25 -17.87
CA SER A 452 -4.87 -22.84 -18.37
C SER A 452 -5.81 -24.04 -18.44
N LEU A 453 -7.05 -23.81 -17.99
CA LEU A 453 -8.14 -24.78 -18.11
C LEU A 453 -9.35 -24.06 -18.71
N GLY A 454 -9.79 -24.48 -19.88
CA GLY A 454 -10.93 -23.83 -20.53
C GLY A 454 -11.56 -24.73 -21.60
N GLN A 455 -12.82 -24.46 -21.94
CA GLN A 455 -13.53 -25.23 -22.98
C GLN A 455 -12.81 -25.12 -24.35
N GLY A 456 -12.21 -23.98 -24.66
CA GLY A 456 -11.52 -23.75 -25.93
C GLY A 456 -10.05 -24.22 -25.92
N THR A 457 -9.36 -24.05 -24.82
CA THR A 457 -7.93 -24.38 -24.70
C THR A 457 -7.69 -25.83 -24.26
N GLY A 458 -8.68 -26.44 -23.59
CA GLY A 458 -8.47 -27.66 -22.84
C GLY A 458 -7.56 -27.44 -21.65
N ILE A 459 -6.89 -28.48 -21.20
CA ILE A 459 -5.79 -28.36 -20.23
C ILE A 459 -4.55 -27.93 -21.00
N GLY A 460 -3.89 -26.87 -20.55
CA GLY A 460 -2.72 -26.33 -21.17
C GLY A 460 -1.91 -25.44 -20.23
N GLY A 461 -0.96 -24.72 -20.77
CA GLY A 461 -0.14 -23.75 -20.06
C GLY A 461 0.40 -22.66 -20.99
N PHE A 462 1.06 -21.72 -20.41
CA PHE A 462 1.82 -20.72 -21.13
C PHE A 462 3.15 -20.41 -20.45
N ILE A 463 4.09 -19.99 -21.24
CA ILE A 463 5.37 -19.41 -20.81
C ILE A 463 5.51 -18.10 -21.56
N GLY A 464 5.72 -17.03 -20.82
CA GLY A 464 6.02 -15.70 -21.35
C GLY A 464 7.38 -15.23 -20.86
N LEU A 465 8.18 -14.73 -21.75
CA LEU A 465 9.43 -14.04 -21.47
C LEU A 465 9.25 -12.60 -21.96
N GLU A 466 9.44 -11.64 -21.09
CA GLU A 466 9.35 -10.22 -21.44
C GLU A 466 10.54 -9.47 -20.87
N GLU A 467 11.28 -8.80 -21.74
CA GLU A 467 12.35 -7.87 -21.37
C GLU A 467 11.97 -6.47 -21.84
N PRO A 468 11.56 -5.58 -20.91
CA PRO A 468 11.13 -4.23 -21.25
C PRO A 468 12.29 -3.26 -21.53
N ASN A 469 13.51 -3.64 -21.16
CA ASN A 469 14.73 -2.82 -21.36
C ASN A 469 15.79 -3.58 -22.15
N LEU A 470 15.41 -4.11 -23.30
CA LEU A 470 16.28 -4.94 -24.14
C LEU A 470 17.55 -4.18 -24.52
N PHE A 471 18.71 -4.74 -24.14
CA PHE A 471 20.05 -4.15 -24.33
C PHE A 471 20.21 -2.76 -23.68
N GLY A 472 19.47 -2.47 -22.63
CA GLY A 472 19.53 -1.17 -21.97
C GLY A 472 18.93 0.00 -22.76
N GLN A 473 18.28 -0.28 -23.89
CA GLN A 473 17.80 0.75 -24.82
C GLN A 473 16.34 1.18 -24.60
N GLY A 474 15.69 0.72 -23.54
CA GLY A 474 14.28 0.99 -23.28
C GLY A 474 13.33 0.33 -24.28
N LYS A 475 13.84 -0.58 -25.10
CA LYS A 475 13.06 -1.33 -26.08
C LYS A 475 12.55 -2.61 -25.48
N ARG A 476 11.36 -3.04 -25.90
CA ARG A 476 10.70 -4.21 -25.31
C ARG A 476 10.78 -5.40 -26.25
N GLY A 477 11.32 -6.51 -25.74
CA GLY A 477 11.25 -7.83 -26.36
C GLY A 477 10.25 -8.70 -25.60
N LYS A 478 9.36 -9.39 -26.32
CA LYS A 478 8.42 -10.33 -25.71
C LYS A 478 8.34 -11.60 -26.54
N LEU A 479 8.49 -12.74 -25.87
CA LEU A 479 8.23 -14.07 -26.40
C LEU A 479 7.12 -14.69 -25.55
N GLN A 480 6.05 -15.12 -26.17
CA GLN A 480 4.96 -15.81 -25.50
C GLN A 480 4.66 -17.12 -26.22
N TRP A 481 4.67 -18.19 -25.47
CA TRP A 481 4.30 -19.51 -25.96
C TRP A 481 3.17 -20.06 -25.10
N GLN A 482 2.02 -20.26 -25.71
CA GLN A 482 0.88 -20.92 -25.10
C GLN A 482 0.75 -22.32 -25.72
N PHE A 483 0.58 -23.32 -24.88
CA PHE A 483 0.46 -24.69 -25.31
C PHE A 483 -0.68 -25.39 -24.59
N GLY A 484 -1.33 -26.32 -25.26
CA GLY A 484 -2.44 -27.06 -24.68
C GLY A 484 -3.01 -28.09 -25.66
N ARG A 485 -4.01 -28.81 -25.20
CA ARG A 485 -4.68 -29.84 -26.00
C ARG A 485 -5.28 -29.28 -27.30
N ASN A 486 -5.85 -28.10 -27.22
CA ASN A 486 -6.59 -27.48 -28.32
C ASN A 486 -5.90 -26.24 -28.90
N ILE A 487 -4.83 -25.74 -28.27
CA ILE A 487 -4.15 -24.51 -28.70
C ILE A 487 -2.64 -24.67 -28.61
N GLN A 488 -1.94 -24.14 -29.59
CA GLN A 488 -0.50 -23.87 -29.58
C GLN A 488 -0.31 -22.51 -30.22
N ASP A 489 0.17 -21.54 -29.48
CA ASP A 489 0.34 -20.16 -29.93
C ASP A 489 1.74 -19.68 -29.54
N LEU A 490 2.52 -19.31 -30.53
CA LEU A 490 3.85 -18.73 -30.37
C LEU A 490 3.80 -17.30 -30.91
N ASN A 491 4.14 -16.33 -30.09
CA ASN A 491 4.20 -14.92 -30.45
C ASN A 491 5.54 -14.33 -30.03
N LEU A 492 6.22 -13.71 -30.95
CA LEU A 492 7.45 -12.94 -30.74
C LEU A 492 7.15 -11.50 -31.13
N SER A 493 7.41 -10.57 -30.26
CA SER A 493 7.24 -9.15 -30.54
C SER A 493 8.44 -8.33 -30.08
N TYR A 494 8.74 -7.31 -30.84
CA TYR A 494 9.74 -6.30 -30.55
C TYR A 494 9.09 -4.92 -30.67
N THR A 495 9.23 -4.10 -29.64
CA THR A 495 8.67 -2.75 -29.58
C THR A 495 9.74 -1.73 -29.28
N ASP A 496 9.87 -0.74 -30.13
CA ASP A 496 10.63 0.49 -29.89
C ASP A 496 9.62 1.60 -29.50
N PRO A 497 9.62 2.07 -28.26
CA PRO A 497 8.67 3.12 -27.83
C PRO A 497 8.94 4.48 -28.48
N ASN A 498 10.18 4.75 -28.92
CA ASN A 498 10.64 6.06 -29.37
C ASN A 498 11.56 5.94 -30.60
N ILE A 499 10.98 5.59 -31.75
CA ILE A 499 11.74 5.42 -33.00
C ILE A 499 12.50 6.71 -33.34
N LYS A 500 13.80 6.61 -33.51
CA LYS A 500 14.68 7.76 -33.82
C LYS A 500 14.45 8.97 -32.92
N GLU A 501 14.27 8.71 -31.61
CA GLU A 501 14.08 9.76 -30.58
C GLU A 501 12.79 10.60 -30.75
N THR A 502 11.85 10.10 -31.55
CA THR A 502 10.54 10.69 -31.69
C THR A 502 9.57 10.07 -30.67
N ARG A 503 8.38 10.68 -30.50
CA ARG A 503 7.32 10.10 -29.69
C ARG A 503 6.52 9.02 -30.45
N VAL A 504 7.05 8.56 -31.58
CA VAL A 504 6.44 7.51 -32.40
C VAL A 504 6.93 6.14 -31.91
N SER A 505 6.01 5.27 -31.55
CA SER A 505 6.34 3.88 -31.21
C SER A 505 6.23 2.98 -32.46
N GLY A 506 7.07 1.95 -32.52
CA GLY A 506 6.98 0.91 -33.53
C GLY A 506 6.98 -0.47 -32.92
N THR A 507 6.10 -1.35 -33.37
CA THR A 507 6.06 -2.75 -32.91
C THR A 507 6.09 -3.66 -34.12
N LEU A 508 6.99 -4.61 -34.11
CA LEU A 508 7.04 -5.74 -35.04
C LEU A 508 6.65 -7.00 -34.28
N SER A 509 5.67 -7.74 -34.78
CA SER A 509 5.28 -9.03 -34.20
C SER A 509 5.23 -10.12 -35.25
N VAL A 510 5.65 -11.31 -34.87
CA VAL A 510 5.58 -12.53 -35.69
C VAL A 510 4.95 -13.63 -34.83
N PHE A 511 4.02 -14.37 -35.43
CA PHE A 511 3.28 -15.40 -34.70
C PHE A 511 3.03 -16.65 -35.56
N ASP A 512 2.92 -17.82 -34.88
CA ASP A 512 2.38 -19.09 -35.40
C ASP A 512 1.38 -19.65 -34.38
N SER A 513 0.13 -19.60 -34.75
CA SER A 513 -0.97 -20.01 -33.88
C SER A 513 -1.69 -21.21 -34.49
N ARG A 514 -1.90 -22.25 -33.69
CA ARG A 514 -2.65 -23.45 -34.07
C ARG A 514 -3.74 -23.69 -33.05
N ALA A 515 -4.98 -23.68 -33.50
CA ALA A 515 -6.13 -23.90 -32.64
C ALA A 515 -7.04 -24.97 -33.21
N ARG A 516 -7.57 -25.86 -32.33
CA ARG A 516 -8.64 -26.77 -32.68
C ARG A 516 -9.97 -26.05 -32.49
N PHE A 517 -10.73 -25.93 -33.56
CA PHE A 517 -12.06 -25.35 -33.46
C PHE A 517 -13.05 -26.32 -32.82
N VAL A 518 -13.69 -25.85 -31.77
CA VAL A 518 -14.76 -26.58 -31.05
C VAL A 518 -16.10 -26.37 -31.77
N VAL A 519 -16.18 -25.33 -32.65
CA VAL A 519 -17.38 -24.96 -33.38
C VAL A 519 -17.50 -25.78 -34.64
N GLY A 520 -18.57 -26.53 -34.79
CA GLY A 520 -18.99 -27.11 -36.04
C GLY A 520 -18.04 -28.11 -36.68
N ASP A 521 -17.16 -28.76 -35.92
CA ASP A 521 -16.17 -29.74 -36.42
C ASP A 521 -15.31 -29.20 -37.62
N LEU A 522 -14.96 -27.93 -37.56
CA LEU A 522 -14.10 -27.26 -38.57
C LEU A 522 -12.64 -27.78 -38.55
N GLY A 523 -12.29 -28.61 -37.57
CA GLY A 523 -10.96 -29.17 -37.47
C GLY A 523 -9.96 -28.24 -36.79
N ARG A 524 -8.76 -28.15 -37.32
CA ARG A 524 -7.68 -27.32 -36.79
C ARG A 524 -7.40 -26.14 -37.71
N ARG A 525 -7.28 -24.96 -37.15
CA ARG A 525 -6.79 -23.76 -37.82
C ARG A 525 -5.31 -23.58 -37.52
N ARG A 526 -4.50 -23.32 -38.50
CA ARG A 526 -3.15 -22.76 -38.37
C ARG A 526 -3.16 -21.37 -38.97
N GLN A 527 -2.61 -20.40 -38.24
CA GLN A 527 -2.48 -19.01 -38.65
C GLN A 527 -1.03 -18.59 -38.37
N ALA A 528 -0.28 -18.24 -39.37
CA ALA A 528 1.09 -17.79 -39.25
C ALA A 528 1.26 -16.46 -40.01
N GLY A 529 1.97 -15.53 -39.43
CA GLY A 529 2.16 -14.22 -40.04
C GLY A 529 2.89 -13.24 -39.14
N GLY A 530 2.79 -11.99 -39.53
CA GLY A 530 3.35 -10.89 -38.76
C GLY A 530 2.61 -9.60 -39.05
N PHE A 531 2.83 -8.65 -38.15
CA PHE A 531 2.32 -7.28 -38.31
C PHE A 531 3.36 -6.25 -37.86
N LEU A 532 3.31 -5.11 -38.51
CA LEU A 532 4.07 -3.91 -38.18
C LEU A 532 3.07 -2.83 -37.75
N GLN A 533 3.27 -2.23 -36.61
CA GLN A 533 2.40 -1.19 -36.06
C GLN A 533 3.20 0.03 -35.68
N PHE A 534 2.68 1.20 -36.01
CA PHE A 534 3.21 2.49 -35.59
C PHE A 534 2.19 3.21 -34.73
N GLY A 535 2.64 3.80 -33.60
CA GLY A 535 1.77 4.54 -32.69
C GLY A 535 2.21 6.00 -32.59
N PHE A 536 1.29 6.92 -32.90
CA PHE A 536 1.52 8.35 -32.93
C PHE A 536 0.73 9.02 -31.81
N PRO A 537 1.36 9.83 -30.92
CA PRO A 537 0.61 10.65 -29.98
C PRO A 537 -0.11 11.77 -30.70
N LEU A 538 -1.35 12.04 -30.35
CA LEU A 538 -2.10 13.18 -30.91
C LEU A 538 -1.74 14.46 -30.14
N LEU A 539 -1.13 15.43 -30.80
CA LEU A 539 -0.49 16.61 -30.20
C LEU A 539 -1.42 17.51 -29.36
N ARG A 540 -2.73 17.50 -29.60
CA ARG A 540 -3.71 18.32 -28.87
C ARG A 540 -4.64 17.51 -27.96
N ALA A 541 -4.50 16.18 -27.95
CA ALA A 541 -5.35 15.28 -27.18
C ALA A 541 -4.50 14.45 -26.22
N ARG A 542 -4.38 14.91 -24.96
CA ARG A 542 -3.67 14.15 -23.90
C ARG A 542 -4.28 12.76 -23.76
N TYR A 543 -3.46 11.76 -23.50
CA TYR A 543 -3.84 10.35 -23.32
C TYR A 543 -4.43 9.69 -24.57
N THR A 544 -4.27 10.29 -25.77
CA THR A 544 -4.80 9.75 -27.02
C THR A 544 -3.68 9.43 -28.00
N ARG A 545 -3.73 8.23 -28.56
CA ARG A 545 -2.77 7.77 -29.57
C ARG A 545 -3.49 7.25 -30.80
N LEU A 546 -2.92 7.52 -31.96
CA LEU A 546 -3.31 6.91 -33.24
C LEU A 546 -2.33 5.75 -33.52
N PHE A 547 -2.86 4.59 -33.78
CA PHE A 547 -2.07 3.44 -34.24
C PHE A 547 -2.41 3.14 -35.69
N VAL A 548 -1.41 2.86 -36.49
CA VAL A 548 -1.54 2.37 -37.87
C VAL A 548 -0.78 1.07 -37.95
N ASN A 549 -1.39 0.03 -38.46
CA ASN A 549 -0.78 -1.27 -38.57
C ASN A 549 -0.99 -1.88 -39.96
N TYR A 550 0.03 -2.60 -40.44
CA TYR A 550 -0.06 -3.46 -41.59
C TYR A 550 0.27 -4.89 -41.17
N GLY A 551 -0.58 -5.82 -41.56
CA GLY A 551 -0.43 -7.24 -41.24
C GLY A 551 -0.53 -8.13 -42.46
N LEU A 552 0.30 -9.17 -42.49
CA LEU A 552 0.23 -10.22 -43.48
C LEU A 552 0.23 -11.58 -42.78
N GLN A 553 -0.80 -12.38 -43.07
CA GLN A 553 -0.91 -13.71 -42.45
C GLN A 553 -1.43 -14.75 -43.43
N ARG A 554 -1.00 -15.98 -43.21
CA ARG A 554 -1.48 -17.17 -43.91
C ARG A 554 -2.34 -17.98 -42.94
N ILE A 555 -3.54 -18.35 -43.40
CA ILE A 555 -4.46 -19.16 -42.63
C ILE A 555 -4.73 -20.47 -43.38
N SER A 556 -4.67 -21.60 -42.70
CA SER A 556 -4.98 -22.89 -43.25
C SER A 556 -5.84 -23.70 -42.28
N TYR A 557 -6.72 -24.52 -42.85
CA TYR A 557 -7.58 -25.41 -42.08
C TYR A 557 -7.29 -26.87 -42.45
N SER A 558 -7.27 -27.74 -41.44
CA SER A 558 -7.05 -29.17 -41.62
C SER A 558 -7.97 -29.99 -40.71
N GLY A 559 -8.37 -31.18 -41.16
CA GLY A 559 -9.36 -32.00 -40.43
C GLY A 559 -10.76 -31.48 -40.56
N GLY A 560 -11.70 -32.02 -39.75
CA GLY A 560 -13.13 -31.61 -39.74
C GLY A 560 -13.95 -32.18 -40.92
N SER A 561 -15.26 -31.84 -40.95
CA SER A 561 -16.14 -32.34 -42.00
C SER A 561 -15.92 -31.68 -43.34
N ILE A 562 -15.98 -32.44 -44.43
CA ILE A 562 -15.70 -31.96 -45.77
C ILE A 562 -16.70 -30.88 -46.22
N SER A 563 -17.96 -30.99 -45.88
CA SER A 563 -19.01 -30.06 -46.22
C SER A 563 -18.82 -28.67 -45.57
N LEU A 564 -18.38 -28.63 -44.33
CA LEU A 564 -18.14 -27.40 -43.62
C LEU A 564 -16.82 -26.74 -44.08
N ARG A 565 -15.80 -27.53 -44.36
CA ARG A 565 -14.53 -27.03 -44.94
C ARG A 565 -14.75 -26.38 -46.30
N ALA A 566 -15.56 -26.99 -47.16
CA ALA A 566 -15.85 -26.46 -48.48
C ALA A 566 -16.60 -25.11 -48.41
N ARG A 567 -17.40 -24.89 -47.39
CA ARG A 567 -18.19 -23.68 -47.22
C ARG A 567 -17.46 -22.52 -46.54
N PHE A 568 -16.58 -22.80 -45.60
CA PHE A 568 -16.00 -21.78 -44.71
C PHE A 568 -14.48 -21.75 -44.69
N SER A 569 -13.78 -22.66 -45.35
CA SER A 569 -12.31 -22.72 -45.32
C SER A 569 -11.71 -22.69 -46.69
N CYS A 570 -10.50 -22.21 -46.77
CA CYS A 570 -9.63 -22.34 -47.91
C CYS A 570 -8.45 -23.23 -47.53
N PHE A 571 -7.84 -23.91 -48.51
CA PHE A 571 -6.64 -24.73 -48.29
C PHE A 571 -5.50 -23.87 -47.74
N GLN A 572 -5.28 -22.70 -48.33
CA GLN A 572 -4.31 -21.70 -47.90
C GLN A 572 -4.85 -20.33 -48.29
N CYS A 573 -5.30 -19.56 -47.29
CA CYS A 573 -5.72 -18.21 -47.47
C CYS A 573 -4.66 -17.22 -47.01
N THR A 574 -4.46 -16.20 -47.77
CA THR A 574 -3.60 -15.08 -47.37
C THR A 574 -4.49 -13.90 -47.03
N ARG A 575 -4.29 -13.33 -45.86
CA ARG A 575 -4.96 -12.11 -45.42
C ARG A 575 -3.93 -10.99 -45.33
N SER A 576 -4.17 -9.93 -46.04
CA SER A 576 -3.43 -8.67 -45.97
C SER A 576 -4.35 -7.66 -45.33
N THR A 577 -3.87 -7.00 -44.27
CA THR A 577 -4.69 -6.08 -43.46
C THR A 577 -3.96 -4.76 -43.31
N LEU A 578 -4.66 -3.66 -43.59
CA LEU A 578 -4.25 -2.31 -43.19
C LEU A 578 -5.25 -1.78 -42.19
N GLY A 579 -4.78 -1.51 -40.98
CA GLY A 579 -5.62 -1.03 -39.89
C GLY A 579 -5.18 0.34 -39.38
N ALA A 580 -6.15 1.08 -38.87
CA ALA A 580 -5.92 2.29 -38.09
C ALA A 580 -6.84 2.28 -36.86
N SER A 581 -6.30 2.68 -35.71
CA SER A 581 -7.09 2.79 -34.48
C SER A 581 -6.72 4.02 -33.66
N ILE A 582 -7.70 4.63 -33.07
CA ILE A 582 -7.54 5.74 -32.12
C ILE A 582 -7.89 5.20 -30.75
N VAL A 583 -6.95 5.33 -29.81
CA VAL A 583 -7.10 4.86 -28.43
C VAL A 583 -6.88 6.01 -27.47
N ARG A 584 -7.85 6.23 -26.59
CA ARG A 584 -7.75 7.14 -25.44
C ARG A 584 -7.90 6.34 -24.16
N ASP A 585 -6.89 6.40 -23.28
CA ASP A 585 -6.90 5.68 -22.02
C ASP A 585 -6.52 6.62 -20.86
N THR A 586 -7.48 6.85 -19.97
CA THR A 586 -7.32 7.67 -18.75
C THR A 586 -7.60 6.87 -17.48
N ARG A 587 -7.66 5.54 -17.57
CA ARG A 587 -7.98 4.67 -16.45
C ARG A 587 -6.91 4.71 -15.36
N VAL A 588 -7.37 4.64 -14.12
CA VAL A 588 -6.52 4.61 -12.92
C VAL A 588 -6.79 3.33 -12.15
N GLY A 589 -5.75 2.75 -11.53
CA GLY A 589 -5.87 1.60 -10.63
C GLY A 589 -5.99 0.24 -11.31
N LEU A 590 -5.38 0.06 -12.49
CA LEU A 590 -5.34 -1.25 -13.18
C LEU A 590 -4.69 -2.34 -12.30
N PRO A 591 -5.09 -3.62 -12.44
CA PRO A 591 -6.02 -4.16 -13.45
C PRO A 591 -7.51 -3.92 -13.14
N PHE A 592 -7.87 -3.53 -11.92
CA PHE A 592 -9.25 -3.19 -11.53
C PHE A 592 -9.40 -1.68 -11.48
N ALA A 593 -9.76 -1.09 -12.63
CA ALA A 593 -9.87 0.35 -12.76
C ALA A 593 -10.86 0.94 -11.75
N THR A 594 -10.43 2.00 -11.05
CA THR A 594 -11.26 2.69 -10.05
C THR A 594 -11.87 3.97 -10.60
N SER A 595 -11.30 4.54 -11.64
CA SER A 595 -11.80 5.75 -12.31
C SER A 595 -11.26 5.88 -13.71
N GLY A 596 -11.83 6.80 -14.51
CA GLY A 596 -11.36 7.15 -15.82
C GLY A 596 -12.11 6.50 -16.97
N THR A 597 -11.60 6.66 -18.18
CA THR A 597 -12.24 6.20 -19.41
C THR A 597 -11.27 5.50 -20.33
N PHE A 598 -11.74 4.52 -21.07
CA PHE A 598 -11.06 3.91 -22.19
C PHE A 598 -11.95 3.96 -23.41
N LEU A 599 -11.49 4.63 -24.46
CA LEU A 599 -12.21 4.76 -25.72
C LEU A 599 -11.30 4.25 -26.84
N THR A 600 -11.83 3.36 -27.67
CA THR A 600 -11.13 2.93 -28.88
C THR A 600 -12.09 2.87 -30.06
N PHE A 601 -11.59 3.31 -31.19
CA PHE A 601 -12.24 3.12 -32.48
C PHE A 601 -11.19 2.58 -33.45
N ALA A 602 -11.46 1.45 -34.06
CA ALA A 602 -10.56 0.77 -35.00
C ALA A 602 -11.27 0.52 -36.32
N GLY A 603 -10.55 0.73 -37.40
CA GLY A 603 -10.97 0.38 -38.75
C GLY A 603 -9.88 -0.45 -39.44
N GLU A 604 -10.27 -1.51 -40.14
CA GLU A 604 -9.38 -2.39 -40.88
C GLU A 604 -9.90 -2.61 -42.30
N LEU A 605 -8.99 -2.50 -43.26
CA LEU A 605 -9.18 -2.93 -44.64
C LEU A 605 -8.47 -4.27 -44.82
N ASN A 606 -9.21 -5.28 -45.26
CA ASN A 606 -8.68 -6.65 -45.43
C ASN A 606 -8.80 -7.10 -46.88
N GLY A 607 -7.68 -7.41 -47.53
CA GLY A 607 -7.65 -7.83 -48.92
C GLY A 607 -8.03 -6.72 -49.91
N GLY A 608 -8.76 -7.02 -50.97
CA GLY A 608 -9.08 -6.09 -52.01
C GLY A 608 -7.83 -5.50 -52.69
N LEU A 609 -7.68 -4.18 -52.61
CA LEU A 609 -6.48 -3.46 -53.10
C LEU A 609 -5.15 -3.91 -52.51
N LEU A 610 -5.19 -4.44 -51.25
CA LEU A 610 -3.99 -4.95 -50.56
C LEU A 610 -3.58 -6.36 -50.99
N GLY A 611 -4.40 -6.99 -51.86
CA GLY A 611 -4.21 -8.39 -52.27
C GLY A 611 -4.60 -9.37 -51.16
N GLY A 612 -4.60 -10.65 -51.48
CA GLY A 612 -5.03 -11.72 -50.59
C GLY A 612 -6.34 -12.34 -50.96
N THR A 613 -6.93 -13.15 -50.08
CA THR A 613 -8.11 -13.99 -50.40
C THR A 613 -9.44 -13.38 -49.92
N GLY A 614 -9.39 -12.44 -48.99
CA GLY A 614 -10.57 -11.74 -48.47
C GLY A 614 -10.78 -10.36 -49.10
N ASP A 615 -11.99 -9.83 -49.02
CA ASP A 615 -12.30 -8.46 -49.39
C ASP A 615 -13.42 -7.93 -48.47
N PHE A 616 -13.00 -7.38 -47.35
CA PHE A 616 -13.93 -6.85 -46.34
C PHE A 616 -13.30 -5.74 -45.50
N GLN A 617 -14.15 -4.88 -44.99
CA GLN A 617 -13.80 -3.84 -44.02
C GLN A 617 -14.43 -4.17 -42.68
N LYS A 618 -13.65 -3.98 -41.61
CA LYS A 618 -14.07 -4.21 -40.24
C LYS A 618 -13.90 -2.94 -39.41
N PHE A 619 -14.94 -2.57 -38.68
CA PHE A 619 -14.94 -1.42 -37.79
C PHE A 619 -15.35 -1.88 -36.39
N ASP A 620 -14.55 -1.55 -35.39
CA ASP A 620 -14.80 -1.87 -33.99
C ASP A 620 -14.78 -0.58 -33.16
N ALA A 621 -15.74 -0.44 -32.26
CA ALA A 621 -15.81 0.64 -31.30
C ALA A 621 -15.99 0.08 -29.90
N GLU A 622 -15.22 0.57 -28.96
CA GLU A 622 -15.36 0.23 -27.55
C GLU A 622 -15.24 1.47 -26.68
N ALA A 623 -16.15 1.61 -25.73
CA ALA A 623 -16.16 2.64 -24.71
C ALA A 623 -16.28 2.00 -23.33
N ARG A 624 -15.42 2.40 -22.41
CA ARG A 624 -15.45 1.99 -21.00
C ARG A 624 -15.38 3.23 -20.14
N PHE A 625 -16.29 3.33 -19.18
CA PHE A 625 -16.36 4.43 -18.21
C PHE A 625 -16.31 3.84 -16.80
N TYR A 626 -15.48 4.39 -15.94
CA TYR A 626 -15.36 3.99 -14.56
C TYR A 626 -15.57 5.21 -13.67
N ALA A 627 -16.60 5.17 -12.84
CA ALA A 627 -16.95 6.23 -11.91
C ALA A 627 -16.83 5.72 -10.46
N PRO A 628 -16.00 6.36 -9.62
CA PRO A 628 -15.97 6.03 -8.20
C PRO A 628 -17.26 6.52 -7.56
N LEU A 629 -17.98 5.64 -6.85
CA LEU A 629 -19.21 5.98 -6.13
C LEU A 629 -18.93 6.35 -4.67
N GLY A 630 -17.83 5.88 -4.12
CA GLY A 630 -17.45 6.10 -2.72
C GLY A 630 -16.54 5.00 -2.20
N VAL A 631 -16.34 5.00 -0.88
CA VAL A 631 -15.51 4.04 -0.17
C VAL A 631 -16.34 3.49 0.98
N LEU A 632 -16.47 2.16 1.06
CA LEU A 632 -17.13 1.48 2.18
C LEU A 632 -16.11 1.21 3.29
N GLY A 633 -16.43 1.60 4.54
CA GLY A 633 -15.62 1.27 5.72
C GLY A 633 -14.30 2.02 5.83
N GLY A 634 -14.12 3.15 5.15
CA GLY A 634 -12.93 4.01 5.28
C GLY A 634 -13.29 5.42 5.67
N SER A 635 -12.45 6.06 6.47
CA SER A 635 -12.60 7.48 6.77
C SER A 635 -12.41 8.33 5.52
N PRO A 636 -13.30 9.28 5.20
CA PRO A 636 -13.12 10.17 4.07
C PRO A 636 -11.87 11.03 4.26
N GLY A 637 -10.90 10.91 3.38
CA GLY A 637 -9.73 11.79 3.34
C GLY A 637 -8.36 11.13 3.51
N GLN A 638 -8.27 9.85 3.83
CA GLN A 638 -6.98 9.14 3.85
C GLN A 638 -6.67 8.44 2.53
N LEU A 639 -5.69 8.95 1.80
CA LEU A 639 -4.93 8.19 0.79
C LEU A 639 -4.19 7.05 1.51
N GLY A 640 -4.83 5.87 1.62
CA GLY A 640 -4.26 4.70 2.31
C GLY A 640 -5.08 4.16 3.49
N GLY A 641 -6.13 4.83 3.94
CA GLY A 641 -7.06 4.32 4.96
C GLY A 641 -7.93 3.18 4.41
N GLY A 642 -8.01 2.08 5.16
CA GLY A 642 -8.49 0.75 4.81
C GLY A 642 -9.92 0.58 4.31
N GLY A 643 -10.49 1.50 3.55
CA GLY A 643 -11.82 1.39 2.98
C GLY A 643 -11.84 0.72 1.60
N VAL A 644 -12.95 0.08 1.26
CA VAL A 644 -13.20 -0.62 0.00
C VAL A 644 -13.80 0.35 -1.04
N PRO A 645 -13.03 0.77 -2.09
CA PRO A 645 -13.57 1.62 -3.14
C PRO A 645 -14.67 0.89 -3.92
N ILE A 646 -15.79 1.57 -4.10
CA ILE A 646 -16.92 1.11 -4.90
C ILE A 646 -16.90 1.87 -6.23
N VAL A 647 -16.98 1.12 -7.32
CA VAL A 647 -16.84 1.64 -8.68
C VAL A 647 -18.02 1.19 -9.53
N LEU A 648 -18.67 2.12 -10.20
CA LEU A 648 -19.62 1.84 -11.26
C LEU A 648 -18.88 1.83 -12.60
N ALA A 649 -18.96 0.71 -13.31
CA ALA A 649 -18.41 0.59 -14.65
C ALA A 649 -19.52 0.44 -15.69
N PHE A 650 -19.37 1.15 -16.81
CA PHE A 650 -20.20 1.00 -18.01
C PHE A 650 -19.29 0.67 -19.20
N ILE A 651 -19.60 -0.41 -19.90
CA ILE A 651 -18.85 -0.85 -21.07
C ILE A 651 -19.81 -1.04 -22.24
N ALA A 652 -19.49 -0.41 -23.37
CA ALA A 652 -20.21 -0.58 -24.61
C ALA A 652 -19.25 -1.00 -25.73
N ARG A 653 -19.63 -2.01 -26.48
CA ARG A 653 -18.89 -2.52 -27.64
C ARG A 653 -19.82 -2.66 -28.82
N SER A 654 -19.36 -2.25 -29.99
CA SER A 654 -20.08 -2.48 -31.24
C SER A 654 -19.12 -2.71 -32.37
N GLY A 655 -19.49 -3.55 -33.28
CA GLY A 655 -18.68 -3.85 -34.44
C GLY A 655 -19.48 -4.11 -35.72
N PHE A 656 -18.85 -3.82 -36.86
CA PHE A 656 -19.46 -3.88 -38.19
C PHE A 656 -18.45 -4.44 -39.20
N ILE A 657 -18.93 -5.36 -40.04
CA ILE A 657 -18.15 -5.92 -41.15
C ILE A 657 -18.92 -5.69 -42.44
N PHE A 658 -18.30 -4.97 -43.34
CA PHE A 658 -18.79 -4.73 -44.69
C PHE A 658 -18.01 -5.59 -45.67
N GLY A 659 -18.60 -5.92 -46.82
CA GLY A 659 -17.96 -6.80 -47.81
C GLY A 659 -18.11 -8.29 -47.48
N ASP A 660 -17.29 -9.13 -48.10
CA ASP A 660 -17.32 -10.58 -47.93
C ASP A 660 -16.10 -11.07 -47.21
N ALA A 661 -16.29 -11.51 -45.95
CA ALA A 661 -15.23 -12.14 -45.14
C ALA A 661 -14.81 -13.51 -45.70
N GLY A 662 -15.66 -14.13 -46.54
CA GLY A 662 -15.35 -15.38 -47.21
C GLY A 662 -14.76 -16.44 -46.26
N PRO A 663 -13.55 -16.91 -46.56
CA PRO A 663 -12.88 -17.92 -45.75
C PRO A 663 -12.46 -17.45 -44.34
N PHE A 664 -12.54 -16.16 -44.03
CA PHE A 664 -12.19 -15.56 -42.73
C PHE A 664 -13.42 -15.41 -41.82
N PHE A 665 -14.31 -16.37 -41.83
CA PHE A 665 -15.53 -16.35 -41.01
C PHE A 665 -15.26 -16.17 -39.53
N THR A 666 -14.05 -16.52 -39.06
CA THR A 666 -13.62 -16.32 -37.66
C THR A 666 -13.35 -14.86 -37.30
N GLU A 667 -13.35 -13.96 -38.28
CA GLU A 667 -13.31 -12.51 -38.05
C GLU A 667 -14.70 -11.91 -37.82
N LEU A 668 -15.74 -12.67 -38.19
CA LEU A 668 -17.13 -12.32 -37.86
C LEU A 668 -17.37 -12.33 -36.37
N TYR A 669 -18.35 -11.60 -35.89
CA TYR A 669 -18.64 -11.52 -34.48
C TYR A 669 -19.36 -12.76 -33.97
N ALA A 670 -18.80 -13.31 -32.90
CA ALA A 670 -19.42 -14.35 -32.09
C ALA A 670 -19.73 -13.79 -30.72
N MET A 671 -20.76 -14.29 -30.06
CA MET A 671 -21.20 -13.84 -28.74
C MET A 671 -21.71 -14.97 -27.87
N GLY A 672 -21.59 -14.78 -26.56
CA GLY A 672 -21.91 -15.73 -25.51
C GLY A 672 -20.68 -16.20 -24.78
N GLY A 673 -20.82 -16.53 -23.51
CA GLY A 673 -19.72 -16.91 -22.63
C GLY A 673 -18.79 -15.73 -22.29
N VAL A 674 -17.52 -16.05 -22.01
CA VAL A 674 -16.51 -15.06 -21.60
C VAL A 674 -15.13 -15.31 -22.24
N GLN A 675 -14.95 -16.42 -22.96
CA GLN A 675 -13.65 -16.81 -23.50
C GLN A 675 -13.46 -16.45 -24.97
N PHE A 676 -14.55 -16.44 -25.74
CA PHE A 676 -14.50 -16.23 -27.19
C PHE A 676 -15.50 -15.17 -27.66
N GLY A 677 -15.03 -14.29 -28.53
CA GLY A 677 -15.86 -13.22 -29.10
C GLY A 677 -16.26 -12.15 -28.08
N LEU A 678 -17.47 -11.60 -28.25
CA LEU A 678 -18.00 -10.62 -27.33
C LEU A 678 -18.62 -11.31 -26.10
N PRO A 679 -18.20 -10.93 -24.90
CA PRO A 679 -18.68 -11.60 -23.69
C PRO A 679 -20.14 -11.30 -23.41
N LEU A 680 -20.90 -12.32 -23.03
CA LEU A 680 -22.25 -12.23 -22.51
C LEU A 680 -22.44 -13.32 -21.44
N ARG A 681 -22.35 -12.91 -20.18
CA ARG A 681 -22.44 -13.85 -19.04
C ARG A 681 -23.88 -14.33 -18.83
N GLY A 682 -24.01 -15.55 -18.36
CA GLY A 682 -25.30 -16.23 -18.29
C GLY A 682 -25.62 -17.10 -19.51
N TYR A 683 -24.74 -17.09 -20.52
CA TYR A 683 -24.90 -17.84 -21.76
C TYR A 683 -23.68 -18.68 -22.07
N PRO A 684 -23.82 -19.89 -22.63
CA PRO A 684 -22.69 -20.68 -23.11
C PRO A 684 -21.93 -20.00 -24.23
N GLU A 685 -20.68 -20.40 -24.46
CA GLU A 685 -19.86 -19.91 -25.54
C GLU A 685 -20.53 -20.10 -26.89
N PHE A 686 -20.50 -19.09 -27.77
CA PHE A 686 -21.07 -19.10 -29.11
C PHE A 686 -22.61 -19.32 -29.17
N SER A 687 -23.32 -19.20 -28.07
CA SER A 687 -24.73 -19.49 -28.01
C SER A 687 -25.66 -18.41 -28.54
N ILE A 688 -25.15 -17.19 -28.69
CA ILE A 688 -25.92 -16.08 -29.27
C ILE A 688 -25.63 -16.03 -30.76
N THR A 689 -26.68 -16.28 -31.57
CA THR A 689 -26.58 -16.31 -33.03
C THR A 689 -27.40 -15.18 -33.62
N PRO A 690 -27.22 -14.82 -34.89
CA PRO A 690 -28.08 -13.84 -35.56
C PRO A 690 -29.58 -14.20 -35.56
N ASN A 691 -29.92 -15.43 -35.25
CA ASN A 691 -31.32 -15.90 -35.17
C ASN A 691 -31.81 -15.97 -33.71
N GLY A 692 -31.03 -15.58 -32.74
CA GLY A 692 -31.30 -15.66 -31.30
C GLY A 692 -30.45 -16.71 -30.58
N TYR A 693 -30.89 -17.10 -29.38
CA TYR A 693 -30.17 -18.09 -28.57
C TYR A 693 -30.25 -19.48 -29.21
N ASP A 694 -29.10 -20.15 -29.30
CA ASP A 694 -28.97 -21.52 -29.78
C ASP A 694 -28.82 -22.50 -28.60
N PRO A 695 -29.85 -23.31 -28.24
CA PRO A 695 -29.78 -24.25 -27.13
C PRO A 695 -28.76 -25.38 -27.37
N LEU A 696 -28.40 -25.71 -28.60
CA LEU A 696 -27.40 -26.72 -28.94
C LEU A 696 -25.98 -26.29 -28.53
N ALA A 697 -25.72 -25.00 -28.43
CA ALA A 697 -24.44 -24.50 -27.98
C ALA A 697 -24.08 -24.97 -26.54
N ALA A 698 -25.07 -25.18 -25.68
CA ALA A 698 -24.89 -25.71 -24.34
C ALA A 698 -24.30 -27.16 -24.32
N THR A 699 -24.40 -27.90 -25.41
CA THR A 699 -23.85 -29.24 -25.57
C THR A 699 -22.49 -29.28 -26.29
N ASN A 700 -21.76 -28.12 -26.35
CA ASN A 700 -20.51 -27.94 -27.09
C ASN A 700 -20.62 -28.18 -28.60
N ARG A 701 -21.82 -28.13 -29.16
CA ARG A 701 -22.10 -28.22 -30.60
C ARG A 701 -22.55 -26.87 -31.14
N ALA A 702 -21.70 -25.83 -30.99
CA ALA A 702 -22.03 -24.52 -31.50
C ALA A 702 -22.26 -24.56 -33.01
N SER A 703 -23.31 -23.89 -33.49
CA SER A 703 -23.67 -23.80 -34.89
C SER A 703 -22.63 -22.98 -35.67
N PRO A 704 -22.30 -23.38 -36.91
CA PRO A 704 -21.57 -22.52 -37.86
C PRO A 704 -22.27 -21.19 -38.12
N ASN A 705 -23.56 -21.08 -37.85
CA ASN A 705 -24.37 -19.86 -37.97
C ASN A 705 -24.27 -18.93 -36.73
N ALA A 706 -23.40 -19.23 -35.75
CA ALA A 706 -23.20 -18.40 -34.56
C ALA A 706 -22.53 -17.04 -34.88
N PHE A 707 -22.07 -16.84 -36.09
CA PHE A 707 -21.29 -15.66 -36.46
C PHE A 707 -22.15 -14.64 -37.19
N GLY A 708 -22.01 -13.37 -36.81
CA GLY A 708 -22.68 -12.22 -37.39
C GLY A 708 -21.74 -11.19 -38.02
N LYS A 709 -22.26 -10.38 -38.96
CA LYS A 709 -21.51 -9.26 -39.55
C LYS A 709 -21.57 -7.99 -38.73
N SER A 710 -22.43 -7.92 -37.76
CA SER A 710 -22.45 -6.81 -36.77
C SER A 710 -22.84 -7.31 -35.42
N ALA A 711 -22.47 -6.57 -34.38
CA ALA A 711 -22.75 -6.92 -32.99
C ALA A 711 -22.84 -5.67 -32.12
N ALA A 712 -23.59 -5.81 -31.02
CA ALA A 712 -23.62 -4.83 -29.93
C ALA A 712 -23.58 -5.56 -28.59
N ALA A 713 -22.76 -5.09 -27.66
CA ALA A 713 -22.63 -5.62 -26.30
C ALA A 713 -22.49 -4.49 -25.31
N PHE A 714 -23.26 -4.56 -24.24
CA PHE A 714 -23.26 -3.59 -23.15
C PHE A 714 -23.07 -4.33 -21.83
N ASN A 715 -22.33 -3.72 -20.94
CA ASN A 715 -22.15 -4.19 -19.58
C ASN A 715 -22.28 -3.02 -18.61
N VAL A 716 -23.01 -3.21 -17.54
CA VAL A 716 -23.00 -2.35 -16.36
C VAL A 716 -22.55 -3.19 -15.18
N SER A 717 -21.58 -2.74 -14.45
CA SER A 717 -21.12 -3.47 -13.27
C SER A 717 -20.82 -2.55 -12.10
N LEU A 718 -21.23 -3.01 -10.91
CA LEU A 718 -20.89 -2.41 -9.63
C LEU A 718 -19.80 -3.25 -9.01
N GLY A 719 -18.61 -2.68 -8.89
CA GLY A 719 -17.42 -3.37 -8.41
C GLY A 719 -16.94 -2.85 -7.07
N ALA A 720 -16.44 -3.75 -6.23
CA ALA A 720 -15.82 -3.48 -4.95
C ALA A 720 -14.37 -3.99 -4.98
N ARG A 721 -13.39 -3.10 -4.83
CA ARG A 721 -11.97 -3.47 -4.76
C ARG A 721 -11.58 -3.69 -3.31
N VAL A 722 -11.81 -4.91 -2.81
CA VAL A 722 -11.56 -5.29 -1.41
C VAL A 722 -10.08 -5.19 -1.04
N SER A 723 -9.19 -5.50 -1.98
CA SER A 723 -7.75 -5.34 -1.83
C SER A 723 -7.08 -5.09 -3.20
N GLN A 724 -5.77 -4.94 -3.23
CA GLN A 724 -5.03 -4.89 -4.50
C GLN A 724 -5.19 -6.18 -5.33
N PHE A 725 -5.53 -7.28 -4.68
CA PHE A 725 -5.61 -8.61 -5.29
C PHE A 725 -7.03 -9.15 -5.43
N LEU A 726 -8.02 -8.60 -4.70
CA LEU A 726 -9.39 -9.13 -4.65
C LEU A 726 -10.40 -8.10 -5.12
N TYR A 727 -11.21 -8.49 -6.09
CA TYR A 727 -12.28 -7.66 -6.68
C TYR A 727 -13.59 -8.46 -6.74
N LEU A 728 -14.65 -7.87 -6.24
CA LEU A 728 -16.01 -8.39 -6.29
C LEU A 728 -16.82 -7.54 -7.24
N ASN A 729 -17.72 -8.14 -8.02
CA ASN A 729 -18.60 -7.38 -8.89
C ASN A 729 -19.99 -7.98 -9.02
N LEU A 730 -20.97 -7.09 -9.07
CA LEU A 730 -22.31 -7.37 -9.59
C LEU A 730 -22.39 -6.86 -11.01
N PHE A 731 -23.07 -7.57 -11.89
CA PHE A 731 -23.11 -7.15 -13.28
C PHE A 731 -24.48 -7.40 -13.95
N ILE A 732 -24.74 -6.58 -14.97
CA ILE A 732 -25.79 -6.76 -15.92
C ILE A 732 -25.16 -6.67 -17.31
N ASP A 733 -25.35 -7.71 -18.13
CA ASP A 733 -24.87 -7.78 -19.50
C ASP A 733 -26.06 -7.78 -20.46
N ALA A 734 -25.90 -7.12 -21.59
CA ALA A 734 -26.86 -7.16 -22.66
C ALA A 734 -26.14 -7.15 -24.01
N GLY A 735 -26.50 -8.04 -24.93
CA GLY A 735 -25.82 -8.09 -26.22
C GLY A 735 -26.54 -8.96 -27.24
N ASN A 736 -26.20 -8.72 -28.50
CA ASN A 736 -26.63 -9.53 -29.60
C ASN A 736 -25.67 -9.41 -30.80
N ASN A 737 -25.64 -10.41 -31.65
CA ASN A 737 -25.03 -10.33 -32.96
C ASN A 737 -26.07 -10.43 -34.08
N TYR A 738 -25.77 -9.86 -35.26
CA TYR A 738 -26.70 -9.71 -36.33
C TYR A 738 -26.10 -10.20 -37.65
N ARG A 739 -26.93 -10.76 -38.52
CA ARG A 739 -26.50 -11.34 -39.81
C ARG A 739 -25.85 -10.33 -40.74
N SER A 740 -26.33 -9.10 -40.73
CA SER A 740 -25.83 -8.00 -41.57
C SER A 740 -25.80 -6.69 -40.81
N VAL A 741 -25.05 -5.73 -41.33
CA VAL A 741 -24.97 -4.39 -40.75
C VAL A 741 -26.34 -3.69 -40.76
N ALA A 742 -27.16 -3.92 -41.81
CA ALA A 742 -28.49 -3.34 -41.90
C ALA A 742 -29.49 -3.86 -40.84
N GLN A 743 -29.20 -5.02 -40.22
CA GLN A 743 -30.03 -5.60 -39.17
C GLN A 743 -29.57 -5.23 -37.75
N TRP A 744 -28.53 -4.40 -37.66
CA TRP A 744 -28.05 -3.95 -36.36
C TRP A 744 -29.14 -3.16 -35.62
N ASP A 745 -29.48 -3.64 -34.42
CA ASP A 745 -30.54 -3.09 -33.60
C ASP A 745 -30.15 -3.21 -32.11
N PRO A 746 -29.70 -2.12 -31.47
CA PRO A 746 -29.24 -2.13 -30.08
C PRO A 746 -30.40 -2.28 -29.07
N THR A 747 -31.64 -2.40 -29.51
CA THR A 747 -32.79 -2.65 -28.63
C THR A 747 -33.14 -4.13 -28.52
N ARG A 748 -32.72 -4.96 -29.47
CA ARG A 748 -32.97 -6.40 -29.51
C ARG A 748 -31.76 -7.15 -28.93
N LEU A 749 -31.69 -7.19 -27.60
CA LEU A 749 -30.54 -7.73 -26.87
C LEU A 749 -30.95 -8.92 -26.02
N MET A 750 -30.06 -9.90 -25.95
CA MET A 750 -30.09 -10.99 -24.94
C MET A 750 -29.50 -10.46 -23.64
N ARG A 751 -30.13 -10.77 -22.51
CA ARG A 751 -29.85 -10.17 -21.20
C ARG A 751 -29.32 -11.20 -20.22
N GLY A 752 -28.33 -10.82 -19.48
CA GLY A 752 -27.79 -11.61 -18.39
C GLY A 752 -27.49 -10.75 -17.16
N ALA A 753 -27.57 -11.30 -15.98
CA ALA A 753 -27.17 -10.64 -14.74
C ALA A 753 -26.52 -11.63 -13.79
N GLY A 754 -25.69 -11.17 -12.88
CA GLY A 754 -25.02 -12.05 -11.94
C GLY A 754 -23.98 -11.35 -11.09
N PHE A 755 -23.14 -12.17 -10.51
CA PHE A 755 -22.04 -11.70 -9.68
C PHE A 755 -20.75 -12.44 -10.00
N GLY A 756 -19.63 -11.83 -9.65
CA GLY A 756 -18.32 -12.39 -9.92
C GLY A 756 -17.30 -12.03 -8.87
N VAL A 757 -16.29 -12.87 -8.80
CA VAL A 757 -15.11 -12.68 -7.96
C VAL A 757 -13.88 -12.75 -8.86
N ALA A 758 -12.96 -11.82 -8.69
CA ALA A 758 -11.71 -11.83 -9.41
C ALA A 758 -10.53 -11.63 -8.45
N VAL A 759 -9.47 -12.38 -8.68
CA VAL A 759 -8.24 -12.35 -7.88
C VAL A 759 -7.05 -12.11 -8.80
N VAL A 760 -6.17 -11.18 -8.44
CA VAL A 760 -4.87 -11.03 -9.11
C VAL A 760 -3.91 -12.06 -8.54
N SER A 761 -3.55 -13.02 -9.35
CA SER A 761 -2.56 -14.03 -9.01
C SER A 761 -1.22 -13.72 -9.72
N PRO A 762 -0.11 -14.35 -9.32
CA PRO A 762 1.14 -14.28 -10.07
C PRO A 762 1.01 -14.74 -11.54
N LEU A 763 -0.03 -15.49 -11.86
CA LEU A 763 -0.38 -15.97 -13.20
C LEU A 763 -1.25 -14.98 -13.98
N GLY A 764 -1.50 -13.81 -13.43
CA GLY A 764 -2.45 -12.82 -13.93
C GLY A 764 -3.80 -12.87 -13.21
N PRO A 765 -4.74 -12.01 -13.60
CA PRO A 765 -6.07 -11.98 -13.00
C PRO A 765 -6.86 -13.26 -13.33
N ILE A 766 -7.46 -13.85 -12.31
CA ILE A 766 -8.35 -15.01 -12.41
C ILE A 766 -9.72 -14.61 -11.91
N GLY A 767 -10.78 -14.95 -12.64
CA GLY A 767 -12.14 -14.62 -12.24
C GLY A 767 -13.11 -15.78 -12.42
N ILE A 768 -14.08 -15.81 -11.54
CA ILE A 768 -15.22 -16.71 -11.58
C ILE A 768 -16.46 -15.84 -11.56
N ASP A 769 -17.31 -15.97 -12.59
CA ASP A 769 -18.60 -15.28 -12.65
C ASP A 769 -19.73 -16.29 -12.68
N LEU A 770 -20.78 -16.05 -11.92
CA LEU A 770 -22.02 -16.78 -11.98
C LEU A 770 -23.09 -15.86 -12.59
N GLY A 771 -23.49 -16.16 -13.81
CA GLY A 771 -24.44 -15.38 -14.60
C GLY A 771 -25.75 -16.10 -14.82
N TYR A 772 -26.86 -15.38 -14.75
CA TYR A 772 -28.20 -15.85 -15.08
C TYR A 772 -28.61 -15.29 -16.42
N GLY A 773 -28.86 -16.17 -17.42
CA GLY A 773 -29.33 -15.80 -18.75
C GLY A 773 -30.85 -15.81 -18.80
N PHE A 774 -31.44 -14.64 -19.01
CA PHE A 774 -32.90 -14.44 -18.99
C PHE A 774 -33.58 -14.97 -20.25
N ASP A 775 -32.92 -14.83 -21.41
CA ASP A 775 -33.54 -15.04 -22.73
C ASP A 775 -33.13 -16.40 -23.35
N ARG A 776 -32.73 -17.36 -22.51
CA ARG A 776 -32.42 -18.74 -22.94
C ARG A 776 -33.70 -19.51 -23.25
N VAL A 777 -33.60 -20.39 -24.23
CA VAL A 777 -34.68 -21.29 -24.59
C VAL A 777 -34.21 -22.75 -24.61
N ASN A 778 -35.14 -23.70 -24.46
CA ASN A 778 -34.87 -25.13 -24.62
C ASN A 778 -34.92 -25.54 -26.12
N LEU A 779 -34.72 -26.83 -26.39
CA LEU A 779 -34.79 -27.39 -27.76
C LEU A 779 -36.16 -27.26 -28.41
N GLN A 780 -37.21 -27.04 -27.64
CA GLN A 780 -38.58 -26.79 -28.11
C GLN A 780 -38.90 -25.32 -28.26
N LEU A 781 -37.86 -24.45 -28.15
CA LEU A 781 -37.97 -22.97 -28.22
C LEU A 781 -38.84 -22.38 -27.09
N GLN A 782 -39.06 -23.06 -26.01
CA GLN A 782 -39.73 -22.54 -24.84
C GLN A 782 -38.73 -21.82 -23.93
N PRO A 783 -39.12 -20.76 -23.22
CA PRO A 783 -38.28 -20.06 -22.26
C PRO A 783 -37.66 -21.02 -21.24
N ASN A 784 -36.38 -20.98 -21.10
CA ASN A 784 -35.61 -21.81 -20.15
C ASN A 784 -34.44 -20.99 -19.59
N PRO A 785 -34.72 -19.92 -18.82
CA PRO A 785 -33.68 -19.12 -18.20
C PRO A 785 -32.90 -19.96 -17.20
N GLY A 786 -31.61 -19.60 -16.96
CA GLY A 786 -30.81 -20.38 -16.05
C GLY A 786 -29.43 -19.86 -15.78
N TRP A 787 -28.78 -20.40 -14.77
CA TRP A 787 -27.45 -20.08 -14.32
C TRP A 787 -26.37 -20.71 -15.20
N GLN A 788 -25.28 -19.95 -15.41
CA GLN A 788 -24.09 -20.40 -16.10
C GLN A 788 -22.85 -19.94 -15.31
N LEU A 789 -22.00 -20.89 -14.98
CA LEU A 789 -20.70 -20.61 -14.38
C LEU A 789 -19.69 -20.31 -15.47
N HIS A 790 -18.96 -19.22 -15.30
CA HIS A 790 -17.90 -18.80 -16.21
C HIS A 790 -16.58 -18.71 -15.45
N PHE A 791 -15.53 -19.18 -16.09
CA PHE A 791 -14.17 -19.07 -15.60
C PHE A 791 -13.37 -18.19 -16.56
N ARG A 792 -12.71 -17.18 -16.02
CA ARG A 792 -11.87 -16.24 -16.78
C ARG A 792 -10.43 -16.31 -16.33
N LEU A 793 -9.52 -16.30 -17.29
CA LEU A 793 -8.08 -16.19 -17.06
C LEU A 793 -7.55 -15.03 -17.91
N GLY A 794 -6.80 -14.11 -17.30
CA GLY A 794 -6.23 -12.97 -18.00
C GLY A 794 -7.07 -11.70 -17.90
N ASN A 795 -7.02 -10.83 -18.90
CA ASN A 795 -7.60 -9.49 -18.85
C ASN A 795 -9.09 -9.47 -18.48
N PHE A 796 -9.41 -8.68 -17.46
CA PHE A 796 -10.80 -8.36 -17.09
C PHE A 796 -11.22 -7.09 -17.81
N PHE A 797 -12.21 -7.24 -18.71
CA PHE A 797 -12.96 -6.18 -19.41
C PHE A 797 -12.14 -5.12 -20.13
#